data_88ce317d194e0938252efdcc011c2a19
#
_entry.id   88ce317d194e0938252efdcc011c2a19
#
_cell.length_a   1.000
_cell.length_b   1.000
_cell.length_c   1.000
_cell.angle_alpha   90.00
_cell.angle_beta   90.00
_cell.angle_gamma   90.00
#
_symmetry.space_group_name_H-M   'P 1'
#
loop_
_entity.id
_entity.type
_entity.pdbx_description
1 polymer ?
#
loop_
_entity_poly.entity_id
_entity_poly.type
_entity_poly.pdbx_seq_one_letter_code
_entity_poly.pdbx_strand_id
1 'polypeptide(L)'
;MVRHRVLAAVLLTVGLLVTPGCTTSTTPPAGTTGGTGQPNGAGSPTITYIGEASAVGAAATKRAGWEDYPDVPKYEIMTEVDGIKIPRLKTSGETVGATGKIVVDEGNPRAKGAAGQPVDGDWITVRFNAEPKVLNSITSSDAVQTYIMQYVNEGLARQNNETFGWEPHIASKWIVEDSVKLSADYPGKERRVARDGQPAAASVEIDYEAPPLPTDGSKPVAPPTIKLTTSDKGGQPLGGVWVGVFPVGRIVGASITGYHFWSDSAGHVEVSGFPTGKYTVKVGAEVYGQSQSQSDGSLVVTVASVENPLNEELKSAGSQTLTLKPGEWTDIQAQTYYTYYLRDDVTWSDGQPFTSKDVEFAYALLNSSFVDGDHIRTYYAALIECRALGKHTVRMRYQQQYFKAPEFTYTVSAYAPPFHYFEKLVREDKDRQLTFEKLTPEEEQAQKKLSVSGQEFGKFFNTDDRYNRSPIGTGPYIVDKWERGDRVELKRNPNYWRKDAAGHLDRIIIKFIPDQVTAMQALRSGVIDFFYDMTAEQFYEDLADESADWFQGKFTKAAWHVPMYSWIGWNELKPHFQDRRVRLALTMLFDREAFLKTKLHGSGVLVSGTQYYFGPGYDHDVAPIGYDPDAARDLLTEAGWIDTDNDGVLDKNGVKFQIVIEMGKGKKVTEEMCEVLQKNAKQVGIDLQVRTLEWASFIERLRAREIDAMTLRWTMAPESDPFQIWHSSEAGKHKRGSNAISFANAEADSLIEMLRVTLDEKKRHRIHQSFHRLLDSEQPYMFLWIPKDLAVYHQRFRNVKWYRLRPGFDLSEWYVPKDEQVHQ
;
A
#
# COMPACT_ATOMS: atom_id res chain seq x y z
N MET A 1 -14.75 11.45 38.89
CA MET A 1 -13.41 11.00 38.45
C MET A 1 -13.60 10.01 37.33
N VAL A 2 -13.89 10.55 36.19
CA VAL A 2 -14.20 9.75 34.97
C VAL A 2 -13.11 10.02 33.95
N ARG A 3 -12.34 9.00 33.64
CA ARG A 3 -11.35 9.02 32.57
C ARG A 3 -12.07 8.96 31.22
N HIS A 4 -12.17 10.06 30.54
CA HIS A 4 -12.54 10.05 29.14
C HIS A 4 -11.33 9.66 28.30
N ARG A 5 -11.32 8.44 27.82
CA ARG A 5 -10.51 8.01 26.70
C ARG A 5 -11.17 8.54 25.42
N VAL A 6 -10.59 9.58 24.87
CA VAL A 6 -10.88 9.98 23.49
C VAL A 6 -10.16 8.97 22.59
N LEU A 7 -10.90 7.98 22.08
CA LEU A 7 -10.42 7.10 21.02
C LEU A 7 -10.52 7.90 19.71
N ALA A 8 -9.40 8.32 19.20
CA ALA A 8 -9.31 8.97 17.91
C ALA A 8 -9.78 8.01 16.80
N ALA A 9 -10.62 8.54 15.94
CA ALA A 9 -11.19 7.86 14.79
C ALA A 9 -10.10 7.46 13.81
N VAL A 10 -9.82 6.17 13.74
CA VAL A 10 -9.01 5.57 12.69
C VAL A 10 -9.92 4.66 11.90
N LEU A 11 -10.44 5.16 10.81
CA LEU A 11 -10.97 4.29 9.77
C LEU A 11 -11.02 4.97 8.41
N LEU A 12 -10.63 4.17 7.44
CA LEU A 12 -10.98 4.26 6.04
C LEU A 12 -10.18 5.21 5.17
N THR A 13 -8.89 4.93 5.16
CA THR A 13 -8.20 4.92 3.88
C THR A 13 -7.43 3.62 3.79
N VAL A 14 -8.10 2.56 3.36
CA VAL A 14 -7.42 1.43 2.75
C VAL A 14 -6.90 1.94 1.41
N GLY A 15 -5.92 2.77 1.48
CA GLY A 15 -5.17 3.29 0.37
C GLY A 15 -3.76 2.85 0.62
N LEU A 16 -3.33 1.89 -0.13
CA LEU A 16 -1.92 1.60 -0.26
C LEU A 16 -1.16 2.90 -0.39
N LEU A 17 -0.16 3.04 0.44
CA LEU A 17 0.83 4.08 0.30
C LEU A 17 1.54 3.92 -1.03
N VAL A 18 1.16 4.74 -1.94
CA VAL A 18 1.94 4.98 -3.13
C VAL A 18 2.84 6.15 -2.82
N THR A 19 4.11 5.90 -2.68
CA THR A 19 5.09 6.97 -2.67
C THR A 19 5.26 7.47 -4.10
N PRO A 20 4.94 8.73 -4.41
CA PRO A 20 5.23 9.27 -5.74
C PRO A 20 6.74 9.50 -5.90
N GLY A 21 7.28 9.03 -6.96
CA GLY A 21 8.64 9.32 -7.37
C GLY A 21 8.66 10.11 -8.66
N CYS A 22 9.54 11.07 -8.77
CA CYS A 22 9.81 11.78 -10.00
C CYS A 22 10.41 10.88 -11.06
N THR A 23 9.91 10.98 -12.27
CA THR A 23 10.51 10.37 -13.45
C THR A 23 11.00 11.45 -14.40
N THR A 24 12.26 11.42 -14.71
CA THR A 24 12.76 12.01 -15.96
C THR A 24 12.97 10.90 -16.97
N SER A 25 12.07 10.78 -17.92
CA SER A 25 12.28 9.98 -19.12
C SER A 25 13.13 10.78 -20.09
N THR A 26 14.40 10.45 -20.21
CA THR A 26 15.20 10.86 -21.36
C THR A 26 15.24 9.70 -22.35
N THR A 27 14.45 9.79 -23.39
CA THR A 27 14.67 9.02 -24.61
C THR A 27 15.83 9.66 -25.36
N PRO A 28 16.90 8.94 -25.73
CA PRO A 28 17.91 9.50 -26.62
C PRO A 28 17.40 9.49 -28.06
N PRO A 29 17.70 10.53 -28.83
CA PRO A 29 17.38 10.55 -30.25
C PRO A 29 18.29 9.59 -31.03
N ALA A 30 17.70 8.87 -31.98
CA ALA A 30 18.44 8.09 -32.96
C ALA A 30 19.26 8.99 -33.89
N GLY A 31 20.55 8.68 -34.03
CA GLY A 31 21.41 9.42 -34.97
C GLY A 31 22.82 8.85 -35.13
N THR A 32 23.00 8.00 -36.09
CA THR A 32 24.14 7.74 -37.00
C THR A 32 25.60 7.76 -36.53
N THR A 33 26.17 6.55 -36.64
CA THR A 33 27.49 6.16 -37.23
C THR A 33 28.78 6.93 -36.95
N GLY A 34 29.76 6.18 -36.43
CA GLY A 34 31.15 6.30 -36.87
C GLY A 34 32.21 6.44 -35.78
N GLY A 35 33.07 5.44 -35.63
CA GLY A 35 34.47 5.66 -35.24
C GLY A 35 35.00 5.14 -33.92
N THR A 36 35.50 3.94 -33.94
CA THR A 36 36.71 3.37 -33.24
C THR A 36 37.28 4.04 -31.99
N GLY A 37 37.42 3.29 -30.96
CA GLY A 37 38.34 3.58 -29.85
C GLY A 37 37.98 2.89 -28.52
N GLN A 38 38.45 1.68 -28.26
CA GLN A 38 38.53 1.16 -26.91
C GLN A 38 39.58 1.94 -26.05
N PRO A 39 39.39 2.05 -24.72
CA PRO A 39 39.86 1.00 -23.86
C PRO A 39 39.00 0.64 -22.61
N ASN A 40 39.11 -0.61 -22.27
CA ASN A 40 39.06 -1.29 -20.96
C ASN A 40 38.43 -0.55 -19.76
N GLY A 41 37.44 -1.16 -19.13
CA GLY A 41 37.19 -0.95 -17.75
C GLY A 41 35.79 -1.32 -17.29
N ALA A 42 35.70 -2.32 -16.45
CA ALA A 42 34.62 -2.65 -15.53
C ALA A 42 33.22 -2.91 -16.11
N GLY A 43 32.88 -4.18 -16.22
CA GLY A 43 31.53 -4.63 -16.53
C GLY A 43 30.50 -4.09 -15.55
N SER A 44 29.54 -3.38 -16.05
CA SER A 44 28.35 -3.02 -15.30
C SER A 44 27.61 -4.28 -14.87
N PRO A 45 27.21 -4.41 -13.62
CA PRO A 45 26.45 -5.58 -13.19
C PRO A 45 25.10 -5.61 -13.91
N THR A 46 24.79 -6.75 -14.51
CA THR A 46 23.47 -7.02 -15.12
C THR A 46 22.43 -7.02 -13.99
N ILE A 47 21.56 -6.03 -13.99
CA ILE A 47 20.46 -5.94 -13.03
C ILE A 47 19.38 -6.92 -13.50
N THR A 48 19.16 -7.99 -12.71
CA THR A 48 18.02 -8.88 -12.95
C THR A 48 16.80 -8.25 -12.29
N TYR A 49 15.95 -7.63 -13.09
CA TYR A 49 14.65 -7.13 -12.63
C TYR A 49 13.70 -8.30 -12.43
N ILE A 50 12.90 -8.27 -11.37
CA ILE A 50 11.70 -9.10 -11.28
C ILE A 50 10.64 -8.40 -12.12
N GLY A 51 10.26 -9.06 -13.19
CA GLY A 51 9.38 -8.52 -14.20
C GLY A 51 10.14 -7.54 -15.09
N GLU A 52 10.67 -8.04 -16.19
CA GLU A 52 10.80 -7.23 -17.36
C GLU A 52 9.41 -6.61 -17.56
N ALA A 53 9.29 -5.30 -17.38
CA ALA A 53 8.27 -4.56 -18.08
C ALA A 53 8.56 -4.87 -19.54
N SER A 54 7.90 -5.88 -20.09
CA SER A 54 7.96 -6.18 -21.49
C SER A 54 7.61 -4.87 -22.16
N ALA A 55 8.61 -4.26 -22.79
CA ALA A 55 8.37 -3.22 -23.76
C ALA A 55 7.25 -3.77 -24.63
N VAL A 56 6.04 -3.20 -24.50
CA VAL A 56 4.92 -3.54 -25.36
C VAL A 56 5.29 -3.01 -26.73
N GLY A 57 6.17 -3.75 -27.39
CA GLY A 57 6.31 -3.75 -28.82
C GLY A 57 4.95 -4.17 -29.35
N ALA A 58 4.37 -3.37 -30.22
CA ALA A 58 3.09 -3.55 -30.85
C ALA A 58 3.06 -4.83 -31.73
N ALA A 59 3.04 -5.99 -31.06
CA ALA A 59 2.43 -7.21 -31.56
C ALA A 59 1.20 -7.40 -30.70
N ALA A 60 0.01 -7.41 -31.29
CA ALA A 60 -1.24 -7.72 -30.63
C ALA A 60 -1.11 -9.12 -29.97
N THR A 61 -0.55 -9.17 -28.78
CA THR A 61 -0.54 -10.39 -27.99
C THR A 61 -1.99 -10.71 -27.69
N LYS A 62 -2.47 -11.83 -28.16
CA LYS A 62 -3.79 -12.40 -27.89
C LYS A 62 -4.02 -12.24 -26.38
N ARG A 63 -5.04 -11.48 -25.99
CA ARG A 63 -5.40 -11.33 -24.58
C ARG A 63 -5.66 -12.74 -24.04
N ALA A 64 -4.97 -13.14 -22.96
CA ALA A 64 -5.18 -14.45 -22.35
C ALA A 64 -6.67 -14.68 -22.09
N GLY A 65 -7.21 -15.78 -22.60
CA GLY A 65 -8.61 -16.15 -22.48
C GLY A 65 -8.91 -16.86 -21.17
N TRP A 66 -10.17 -17.19 -20.94
CA TRP A 66 -10.58 -18.05 -19.83
C TRP A 66 -10.04 -19.49 -20.01
N GLU A 67 -9.84 -19.89 -21.26
CA GLU A 67 -9.34 -21.21 -21.66
C GLU A 67 -7.89 -21.43 -21.22
N ASP A 68 -7.12 -20.36 -21.06
CA ASP A 68 -5.73 -20.44 -20.60
C ASP A 68 -5.62 -20.75 -19.10
N TYR A 69 -6.73 -20.55 -18.33
CA TYR A 69 -6.79 -20.77 -16.88
C TYR A 69 -8.05 -21.55 -16.47
N PRO A 70 -8.12 -22.85 -16.79
CA PRO A 70 -9.33 -23.65 -16.57
C PRO A 70 -9.66 -23.90 -15.09
N ASP A 71 -8.71 -23.67 -14.18
CA ASP A 71 -8.88 -23.77 -12.75
C ASP A 71 -9.46 -22.50 -12.11
N VAL A 72 -9.60 -21.41 -12.88
CA VAL A 72 -10.25 -20.17 -12.41
C VAL A 72 -11.74 -20.27 -12.73
N PRO A 73 -12.62 -20.27 -11.71
CA PRO A 73 -14.06 -20.30 -11.92
C PRO A 73 -14.53 -19.12 -12.77
N LYS A 74 -15.39 -19.40 -13.75
CA LYS A 74 -16.01 -18.37 -14.59
C LYS A 74 -17.49 -18.26 -14.24
N TYR A 75 -17.89 -17.13 -13.73
CA TYR A 75 -19.30 -16.83 -13.47
C TYR A 75 -19.94 -16.17 -14.68
N GLU A 76 -21.20 -16.51 -14.96
CA GLU A 76 -21.97 -15.84 -16.00
C GLU A 76 -22.44 -14.47 -15.52
N ILE A 77 -22.56 -13.53 -16.44
CA ILE A 77 -23.14 -12.22 -16.16
C ILE A 77 -24.64 -12.40 -15.99
N MET A 78 -25.16 -11.97 -14.86
CA MET A 78 -26.58 -12.09 -14.53
C MET A 78 -27.43 -11.23 -15.48
N THR A 79 -28.33 -11.88 -16.23
CA THR A 79 -29.24 -11.20 -17.16
C THR A 79 -30.69 -11.27 -16.69
N GLU A 80 -31.03 -12.21 -15.82
CA GLU A 80 -32.36 -12.36 -15.22
C GLU A 80 -32.26 -13.07 -13.86
N VAL A 81 -33.25 -12.86 -13.00
CA VAL A 81 -33.45 -13.54 -11.72
C VAL A 81 -34.92 -13.86 -11.58
N ASP A 82 -35.27 -15.13 -11.33
CA ASP A 82 -36.64 -15.61 -11.20
C ASP A 82 -37.56 -15.20 -12.38
N GLY A 83 -37.01 -15.16 -13.60
CA GLY A 83 -37.73 -14.74 -14.80
C GLY A 83 -37.80 -13.22 -15.01
N ILE A 84 -37.31 -12.45 -14.05
CA ILE A 84 -37.27 -10.98 -14.13
C ILE A 84 -35.96 -10.54 -14.78
N LYS A 85 -36.07 -9.82 -15.89
CA LYS A 85 -34.91 -9.30 -16.62
C LYS A 85 -34.20 -8.23 -15.85
N ILE A 86 -32.86 -8.33 -15.79
CA ILE A 86 -32.00 -7.34 -15.16
C ILE A 86 -31.64 -6.26 -16.18
N PRO A 87 -32.06 -5.00 -15.99
CA PRO A 87 -31.71 -3.92 -16.89
C PRO A 87 -30.20 -3.64 -16.78
N ARG A 88 -29.52 -3.52 -17.93
CA ARG A 88 -28.11 -3.15 -17.98
C ARG A 88 -27.96 -1.82 -18.71
N LEU A 89 -27.15 -0.93 -18.15
CA LEU A 89 -26.80 0.31 -18.82
C LEU A 89 -25.95 0.00 -20.05
N LYS A 90 -26.18 0.73 -21.13
CA LYS A 90 -25.22 0.69 -22.24
C LYS A 90 -23.93 1.25 -21.71
N THR A 91 -22.88 0.46 -21.72
CA THR A 91 -21.54 0.99 -21.48
C THR A 91 -21.35 2.12 -22.48
N SER A 92 -21.21 3.34 -21.98
CA SER A 92 -20.84 4.45 -22.84
C SER A 92 -19.57 4.02 -23.54
N GLY A 93 -19.58 3.98 -24.90
CA GLY A 93 -18.43 3.61 -25.69
C GLY A 93 -17.28 4.63 -25.65
N GLU A 94 -17.23 5.44 -24.60
CA GLU A 94 -16.00 6.07 -24.13
C GLU A 94 -15.08 4.94 -23.68
N THR A 95 -14.56 4.27 -24.66
CA THR A 95 -13.34 3.52 -24.55
C THR A 95 -12.36 4.43 -23.82
N VAL A 96 -12.24 4.23 -22.52
CA VAL A 96 -10.97 4.55 -21.86
C VAL A 96 -9.99 3.71 -22.66
N GLY A 97 -9.37 4.35 -23.64
CA GLY A 97 -8.57 3.64 -24.63
C GLY A 97 -7.61 2.75 -23.89
N ALA A 98 -7.31 1.58 -24.44
CA ALA A 98 -6.39 0.60 -23.88
C ALA A 98 -5.02 1.18 -23.46
N THR A 99 -4.75 2.43 -23.80
CA THR A 99 -3.58 3.22 -23.43
C THR A 99 -3.73 3.99 -22.11
N GLY A 100 -4.94 3.95 -21.47
CA GLY A 100 -5.09 4.55 -20.17
C GLY A 100 -4.73 6.02 -20.04
N LYS A 101 -4.66 6.79 -21.13
CA LYS A 101 -4.38 8.22 -21.04
C LYS A 101 -5.54 8.93 -20.33
N ILE A 102 -5.22 9.64 -19.27
CA ILE A 102 -6.11 10.65 -18.69
C ILE A 102 -6.29 11.70 -19.77
N VAL A 103 -7.52 11.88 -20.22
CA VAL A 103 -7.85 13.04 -21.05
C VAL A 103 -7.88 14.22 -20.09
N VAL A 104 -6.75 14.85 -19.91
CA VAL A 104 -6.70 16.23 -19.42
C VAL A 104 -7.35 17.05 -20.54
N ASP A 105 -8.29 17.90 -20.14
CA ASP A 105 -8.92 18.78 -21.10
C ASP A 105 -7.85 19.47 -21.94
N GLU A 106 -7.78 19.11 -23.23
CA GLU A 106 -6.70 19.53 -24.14
C GLU A 106 -6.72 21.04 -24.45
N GLY A 107 -7.62 21.77 -23.78
CA GLY A 107 -7.96 23.15 -24.10
C GLY A 107 -6.91 24.22 -23.81
N ASN A 108 -5.84 23.95 -23.03
CA ASN A 108 -4.86 25.00 -22.71
C ASN A 108 -3.57 24.87 -23.53
N PRO A 109 -3.37 25.72 -24.55
CA PRO A 109 -2.14 25.70 -25.35
C PRO A 109 -0.87 26.06 -24.55
N ARG A 110 -0.97 26.71 -23.37
CA ARG A 110 0.17 26.96 -22.47
C ARG A 110 0.59 25.76 -21.66
N ALA A 111 -0.33 24.86 -21.32
CA ALA A 111 0.03 23.56 -20.71
C ALA A 111 0.84 22.67 -21.69
N LYS A 112 0.71 22.96 -23.02
CA LYS A 112 1.49 22.37 -24.12
C LYS A 112 2.69 23.22 -24.53
N GLY A 113 2.94 24.34 -23.84
CA GLY A 113 4.13 25.17 -24.09
C GLY A 113 5.36 24.31 -24.00
N ALA A 114 6.23 24.40 -25.02
CA ALA A 114 7.47 23.66 -25.05
C ALA A 114 8.09 23.66 -23.66
N ALA A 115 8.21 22.48 -23.07
CA ALA A 115 8.83 22.32 -21.76
C ALA A 115 10.26 22.88 -21.91
N GLY A 116 10.47 24.12 -21.44
CA GLY A 116 11.79 24.62 -21.20
C GLY A 116 12.50 23.68 -20.27
N GLN A 117 13.82 23.75 -20.20
CA GLN A 117 14.53 23.02 -19.15
C GLN A 117 13.96 23.45 -17.78
N PRO A 118 13.62 22.52 -16.88
CA PRO A 118 13.17 22.86 -15.55
C PRO A 118 14.16 23.79 -14.85
N VAL A 119 13.63 24.78 -14.14
CA VAL A 119 14.41 25.80 -13.44
C VAL A 119 14.00 25.81 -11.98
N ASP A 120 14.97 25.85 -11.10
CA ASP A 120 14.75 25.94 -9.65
C ASP A 120 14.28 27.33 -9.23
N GLY A 121 13.45 27.38 -8.20
CA GLY A 121 12.95 28.61 -7.57
C GLY A 121 11.44 28.70 -7.49
N ASP A 122 10.94 29.76 -6.85
CA ASP A 122 9.53 30.01 -6.57
C ASP A 122 8.91 28.94 -5.61
N TRP A 123 7.64 29.09 -5.27
CA TRP A 123 6.89 28.13 -4.49
C TRP A 123 5.44 28.01 -4.94
N ILE A 124 4.77 26.99 -4.45
CA ILE A 124 3.34 26.76 -4.67
C ILE A 124 2.59 26.80 -3.34
N THR A 125 1.43 27.43 -3.32
CA THR A 125 0.48 27.34 -2.21
C THR A 125 -0.72 26.51 -2.60
N VAL A 126 -0.88 25.35 -1.93
CA VAL A 126 -1.94 24.37 -2.21
C VAL A 126 -2.97 24.40 -1.09
N ARG A 127 -4.23 24.36 -1.44
CA ARG A 127 -5.32 24.24 -0.48
C ARG A 127 -5.54 22.77 -0.07
N PHE A 128 -5.59 22.52 1.24
CA PHE A 128 -6.10 21.25 1.79
C PHE A 128 -7.33 21.52 2.66
N ASN A 129 -8.28 20.58 2.64
CA ASN A 129 -9.57 20.73 3.34
C ASN A 129 -9.52 20.39 4.82
N ALA A 130 -8.43 19.86 5.33
CA ALA A 130 -8.25 19.50 6.71
C ALA A 130 -6.79 19.64 7.15
N GLU A 131 -6.57 19.82 8.45
CA GLU A 131 -5.26 19.76 9.09
C GLU A 131 -5.02 18.34 9.63
N PRO A 132 -3.82 17.72 9.41
CA PRO A 132 -3.49 16.44 10.01
C PRO A 132 -3.27 16.57 11.52
N LYS A 133 -3.50 15.50 12.27
CA LYS A 133 -3.22 15.50 13.72
C LYS A 133 -1.72 15.44 13.99
N VAL A 134 -1.03 14.59 13.27
CA VAL A 134 0.42 14.33 13.34
C VAL A 134 0.96 14.03 11.94
N LEU A 135 2.27 14.15 11.76
CA LEU A 135 2.97 13.81 10.51
C LEU A 135 3.71 12.46 10.59
N ASN A 136 3.57 11.73 11.68
CA ASN A 136 4.16 10.41 11.83
C ASN A 136 3.38 9.37 11.01
N SER A 137 4.02 8.77 10.03
CA SER A 137 3.39 7.84 9.09
C SER A 137 2.95 6.51 9.72
N ILE A 138 3.51 6.12 10.87
CA ILE A 138 3.10 4.90 11.59
C ILE A 138 1.84 5.15 12.43
N THR A 139 1.77 6.30 13.11
CA THR A 139 0.69 6.58 14.07
C THR A 139 -0.52 7.28 13.47
N SER A 140 -0.46 7.67 12.19
CA SER A 140 -1.53 8.35 11.47
C SER A 140 -1.93 7.60 10.19
N SER A 141 -3.25 7.48 9.97
CA SER A 141 -3.85 7.02 8.71
C SER A 141 -4.56 8.16 7.97
N ASP A 142 -4.25 9.39 8.28
CA ASP A 142 -4.86 10.58 7.69
C ASP A 142 -4.38 10.78 6.25
N ALA A 143 -5.31 10.98 5.31
CA ALA A 143 -4.97 11.21 3.90
C ALA A 143 -4.14 12.50 3.71
N VAL A 144 -4.42 13.54 4.48
CA VAL A 144 -3.67 14.81 4.41
C VAL A 144 -2.24 14.60 4.88
N GLN A 145 -2.05 13.85 5.98
CA GLN A 145 -0.72 13.44 6.44
C GLN A 145 0.03 12.69 5.35
N THR A 146 -0.60 11.71 4.71
CA THR A 146 0.01 10.92 3.62
C THR A 146 0.44 11.81 2.45
N TYR A 147 -0.39 12.79 2.06
CA TYR A 147 -0.07 13.71 0.97
C TYR A 147 1.06 14.68 1.30
N ILE A 148 1.30 14.96 2.57
CA ILE A 148 2.46 15.75 3.01
C ILE A 148 3.71 14.86 3.03
N MET A 149 3.59 13.69 3.64
CA MET A 149 4.75 12.84 3.91
C MET A 149 5.31 12.14 2.66
N GLN A 150 4.56 12.08 1.57
CA GLN A 150 5.08 11.59 0.28
C GLN A 150 6.29 12.37 -0.25
N TYR A 151 6.44 13.65 0.15
CA TYR A 151 7.59 14.47 -0.21
C TYR A 151 8.74 14.36 0.80
N VAL A 152 8.49 13.74 1.95
CA VAL A 152 9.42 13.66 3.08
C VAL A 152 9.99 12.25 3.26
N ASN A 153 9.17 11.22 3.06
CA ASN A 153 9.56 9.81 3.26
C ASN A 153 9.67 9.06 1.95
N GLU A 154 10.57 8.07 1.90
CA GLU A 154 10.80 7.26 0.70
C GLU A 154 10.86 5.77 1.01
N GLY A 155 10.45 4.94 0.02
CA GLY A 155 10.50 3.48 0.07
C GLY A 155 11.84 2.91 -0.43
N LEU A 156 12.07 1.61 -0.19
CA LEU A 156 13.20 0.88 -0.79
C LEU A 156 13.09 0.86 -2.32
N ALA A 157 11.89 0.69 -2.83
CA ALA A 157 11.53 0.91 -4.23
C ALA A 157 10.42 1.96 -4.30
N ARG A 158 10.27 2.59 -5.46
CA ARG A 158 9.17 3.52 -5.74
C ARG A 158 8.28 2.97 -6.82
N GLN A 159 7.00 3.31 -6.77
CA GLN A 159 6.09 2.98 -7.85
C GLN A 159 6.14 4.06 -8.92
N ASN A 160 6.22 3.66 -10.18
CA ASN A 160 6.13 4.56 -11.32
C ASN A 160 4.66 4.99 -11.51
N ASN A 161 4.41 6.29 -11.53
CA ASN A 161 3.06 6.87 -11.59
C ASN A 161 2.32 6.58 -12.91
N GLU A 162 3.05 6.28 -13.99
CA GLU A 162 2.48 6.04 -15.33
C GLU A 162 2.30 4.53 -15.60
N THR A 163 3.32 3.73 -15.29
CA THR A 163 3.35 2.30 -15.60
C THR A 163 2.87 1.41 -14.45
N PHE A 164 2.81 1.93 -13.23
CA PHE A 164 2.54 1.24 -11.96
C PHE A 164 3.59 0.19 -11.58
N GLY A 165 4.65 0.05 -12.36
CA GLY A 165 5.79 -0.81 -12.05
C GLY A 165 6.61 -0.28 -10.88
N TRP A 166 7.37 -1.16 -10.24
CA TRP A 166 8.26 -0.81 -9.16
C TRP A 166 9.70 -0.62 -9.66
N GLU A 167 10.33 0.47 -9.28
CA GLU A 167 11.67 0.86 -9.69
C GLU A 167 12.60 0.95 -8.48
N PRO A 168 13.91 0.64 -8.64
CA PRO A 168 14.91 0.86 -7.60
C PRO A 168 14.90 2.30 -7.07
N HIS A 169 15.01 2.45 -5.75
CA HIS A 169 15.05 3.77 -5.11
C HIS A 169 16.10 3.81 -4.01
N ILE A 170 15.75 3.77 -2.70
CA ILE A 170 16.73 3.62 -1.62
C ILE A 170 17.51 2.31 -1.79
N ALA A 171 16.84 1.22 -2.20
CA ALA A 171 17.54 0.03 -2.65
C ALA A 171 17.97 0.18 -4.12
N SER A 172 19.23 -0.07 -4.39
CA SER A 172 19.79 -0.08 -5.75
C SER A 172 19.42 -1.33 -6.53
N LYS A 173 19.21 -2.44 -5.80
CA LYS A 173 18.77 -3.75 -6.34
C LYS A 173 18.19 -4.61 -5.21
N TRP A 174 17.51 -5.67 -5.59
CA TRP A 174 17.06 -6.71 -4.67
C TRP A 174 17.07 -8.09 -5.33
N ILE A 175 17.09 -9.12 -4.50
CA ILE A 175 16.98 -10.52 -4.90
C ILE A 175 15.72 -11.07 -4.24
N VAL A 176 14.92 -11.82 -5.00
CA VAL A 176 13.76 -12.54 -4.49
C VAL A 176 14.00 -14.02 -4.66
N GLU A 177 13.74 -14.77 -3.61
CA GLU A 177 14.04 -16.19 -3.53
C GLU A 177 12.84 -16.97 -2.97
N ASP A 178 12.76 -18.22 -3.36
CA ASP A 178 11.78 -19.18 -2.92
C ASP A 178 12.26 -19.91 -1.69
N SER A 179 11.34 -20.43 -0.89
CA SER A 179 11.61 -21.38 0.17
C SER A 179 11.23 -22.78 -0.29
N VAL A 180 12.14 -23.72 -0.21
CA VAL A 180 11.94 -25.12 -0.60
C VAL A 180 12.12 -26.01 0.63
N LYS A 181 11.05 -26.66 1.08
CA LYS A 181 11.11 -27.65 2.17
C LYS A 181 11.62 -28.96 1.66
N LEU A 182 12.73 -29.42 2.23
CA LEU A 182 13.32 -30.71 1.94
C LEU A 182 12.48 -31.83 2.59
N SER A 183 12.27 -32.91 1.84
CA SER A 183 11.55 -34.07 2.36
C SER A 183 12.39 -34.83 3.41
N ALA A 184 11.76 -35.76 4.13
CA ALA A 184 12.45 -36.68 5.01
C ALA A 184 13.36 -37.63 4.25
N ASP A 185 13.12 -37.86 2.94
CA ASP A 185 13.87 -38.77 2.08
C ASP A 185 15.04 -38.13 1.31
N TYR A 186 15.19 -36.78 1.47
CA TYR A 186 16.37 -36.09 0.93
C TYR A 186 17.66 -36.77 1.42
N PRO A 187 18.60 -37.10 0.54
CA PRO A 187 19.87 -37.72 0.92
C PRO A 187 20.59 -36.85 1.95
N GLY A 188 20.76 -37.37 3.14
CA GLY A 188 21.29 -36.58 4.28
C GLY A 188 20.25 -36.23 5.32
N LYS A 189 19.31 -37.12 5.59
CA LYS A 189 18.25 -37.05 6.60
C LYS A 189 18.63 -36.32 7.90
N GLU A 190 19.87 -36.45 8.30
CA GLU A 190 20.43 -35.77 9.45
C GLU A 190 21.40 -34.71 8.97
N ARG A 191 20.87 -33.48 8.81
CA ARG A 191 21.69 -32.31 8.59
C ARG A 191 22.43 -31.99 9.87
N ARG A 192 23.69 -31.57 9.73
CA ARG A 192 24.58 -31.35 10.85
C ARG A 192 25.20 -29.96 10.74
N VAL A 193 25.47 -29.38 11.88
CA VAL A 193 26.23 -28.16 12.00
C VAL A 193 27.48 -28.43 12.85
N ALA A 194 28.60 -27.87 12.46
CA ALA A 194 29.83 -27.93 13.22
C ALA A 194 30.38 -26.54 13.45
N ARG A 195 30.95 -26.30 14.63
CA ARG A 195 31.82 -25.17 14.88
C ARG A 195 33.26 -25.56 14.48
N ASP A 196 34.05 -24.61 14.01
CA ASP A 196 35.47 -24.84 13.67
C ASP A 196 36.20 -25.70 14.73
N GLY A 197 36.77 -26.81 14.29
CA GLY A 197 37.48 -27.74 15.17
C GLY A 197 36.61 -28.67 16.00
N GLN A 198 35.30 -28.71 15.82
CA GLN A 198 34.38 -29.61 16.54
C GLN A 198 33.68 -30.60 15.60
N PRO A 199 33.30 -31.79 16.07
CA PRO A 199 32.51 -32.74 15.30
C PRO A 199 31.13 -32.18 14.91
N ALA A 200 30.69 -32.50 13.71
CA ALA A 200 29.36 -32.10 13.25
C ALA A 200 28.24 -32.81 14.04
N ALA A 201 27.27 -32.07 14.51
CA ALA A 201 26.11 -32.54 15.30
C ALA A 201 24.78 -31.97 14.75
N ALA A 202 23.65 -32.53 15.20
CA ALA A 202 22.34 -32.05 14.83
C ALA A 202 22.07 -30.60 15.38
N SER A 203 22.72 -30.29 16.49
CA SER A 203 22.75 -28.93 17.07
C SER A 203 24.07 -28.67 17.78
N VAL A 204 24.49 -27.42 17.82
CA VAL A 204 25.72 -26.98 18.51
C VAL A 204 25.35 -25.84 19.47
N GLU A 205 25.88 -25.90 20.68
CA GLU A 205 25.79 -24.77 21.61
C GLU A 205 26.99 -23.81 21.39
N ILE A 206 26.70 -22.54 21.38
CA ILE A 206 27.71 -21.49 21.28
C ILE A 206 27.53 -20.50 22.43
N ASP A 207 28.67 -20.14 23.04
CA ASP A 207 28.73 -18.98 23.91
C ASP A 207 29.19 -17.77 23.07
N TYR A 208 28.38 -16.74 23.06
CA TYR A 208 28.66 -15.53 22.33
C TYR A 208 28.88 -14.35 23.28
N GLU A 209 29.99 -13.65 23.10
CA GLU A 209 30.31 -12.49 23.91
C GLU A 209 30.42 -11.27 23.03
N ALA A 210 29.40 -10.43 23.07
CA ALA A 210 29.37 -9.17 22.32
C ALA A 210 30.37 -8.17 22.95
N PRO A 211 31.15 -7.42 22.17
CA PRO A 211 32.02 -6.39 22.72
C PRO A 211 31.18 -5.29 23.38
N PRO A 212 31.66 -4.73 24.48
CA PRO A 212 31.00 -3.61 25.12
C PRO A 212 30.96 -2.41 24.14
N LEU A 213 29.89 -1.69 24.17
CA LEU A 213 29.78 -0.46 23.36
C LEU A 213 30.76 0.58 23.90
N PRO A 214 31.55 1.25 23.03
CA PRO A 214 32.45 2.29 23.46
C PRO A 214 31.69 3.43 24.13
N THR A 215 32.13 3.79 25.33
CA THR A 215 31.58 4.93 26.11
C THR A 215 32.26 6.26 25.79
N ASP A 216 33.34 6.22 25.03
CA ASP A 216 34.23 7.35 24.72
C ASP A 216 34.03 7.95 23.33
N GLY A 217 33.03 7.50 22.59
CA GLY A 217 32.75 7.95 21.23
C GLY A 217 33.65 7.32 20.15
N SER A 218 34.49 6.36 20.52
CA SER A 218 35.27 5.58 19.54
C SER A 218 34.36 4.68 18.69
N LYS A 219 34.88 4.22 17.54
CA LYS A 219 34.14 3.28 16.69
C LYS A 219 33.87 1.98 17.46
N PRO A 220 32.62 1.41 17.36
CA PRO A 220 32.35 0.10 17.93
C PRO A 220 33.36 -0.95 17.43
N VAL A 221 33.85 -1.77 18.33
CA VAL A 221 34.64 -2.93 17.96
C VAL A 221 33.72 -3.88 17.16
N ALA A 222 34.23 -4.41 16.05
CA ALA A 222 33.50 -5.39 15.27
C ALA A 222 33.04 -6.57 16.17
N PRO A 223 31.80 -6.98 16.15
CA PRO A 223 31.36 -8.11 16.97
C PRO A 223 32.08 -9.38 16.55
N PRO A 224 32.40 -10.27 17.50
CA PRO A 224 33.07 -11.52 17.18
C PRO A 224 32.26 -12.36 16.23
N THR A 225 32.93 -12.96 15.25
CA THR A 225 32.27 -13.82 14.26
C THR A 225 32.55 -15.27 14.61
N ILE A 226 31.50 -16.09 14.68
CA ILE A 226 31.59 -17.52 14.86
C ILE A 226 31.41 -18.20 13.51
N LYS A 227 32.43 -18.99 13.09
CA LYS A 227 32.39 -19.78 11.87
C LYS A 227 31.74 -21.14 12.14
N LEU A 228 30.74 -21.46 11.32
CA LEU A 228 30.03 -22.73 11.36
C LEU A 228 30.08 -23.38 9.97
N THR A 229 29.95 -24.69 9.93
CA THR A 229 29.79 -25.42 8.67
C THR A 229 28.56 -26.29 8.74
N THR A 230 27.81 -26.32 7.65
CA THR A 230 26.64 -27.18 7.48
C THR A 230 27.01 -28.34 6.56
N SER A 231 26.59 -29.55 6.91
CA SER A 231 26.83 -30.75 6.12
C SER A 231 25.64 -31.73 6.21
N ASP A 232 25.63 -32.69 5.30
CA ASP A 232 24.81 -33.90 5.43
C ASP A 232 25.40 -34.87 6.47
N LYS A 233 24.72 -35.99 6.69
CA LYS A 233 25.19 -37.07 7.61
C LYS A 233 26.52 -37.68 7.16
N GLY A 234 26.79 -37.65 5.86
CA GLY A 234 28.03 -38.14 5.27
C GLY A 234 29.22 -37.17 5.36
N GLY A 235 28.96 -35.97 5.89
CA GLY A 235 29.96 -34.92 6.01
C GLY A 235 30.15 -34.10 4.74
N GLN A 236 29.32 -34.25 3.73
CA GLN A 236 29.34 -33.42 2.51
C GLN A 236 28.78 -32.04 2.81
N PRO A 237 29.42 -30.97 2.38
CA PRO A 237 28.92 -29.62 2.59
C PRO A 237 27.53 -29.42 2.03
N LEU A 238 26.67 -28.74 2.79
CA LEU A 238 25.33 -28.35 2.36
C LEU A 238 25.24 -26.83 2.29
N GLY A 239 25.24 -26.30 1.06
CA GLY A 239 25.05 -24.88 0.79
C GLY A 239 23.60 -24.47 0.75
N GLY A 240 23.31 -23.19 1.04
CA GLY A 240 21.96 -22.63 0.98
C GLY A 240 20.98 -23.18 2.03
N VAL A 241 21.51 -23.76 3.10
CA VAL A 241 20.70 -24.35 4.17
C VAL A 241 20.50 -23.36 5.29
N TRP A 242 19.27 -23.26 5.74
CA TRP A 242 18.92 -22.40 6.87
C TRP A 242 19.53 -22.88 8.19
N VAL A 243 20.14 -21.94 8.90
CA VAL A 243 20.75 -22.14 10.21
C VAL A 243 20.09 -21.20 11.22
N GLY A 244 19.37 -21.77 12.16
CA GLY A 244 18.73 -21.00 13.24
C GLY A 244 19.62 -20.96 14.48
N VAL A 245 19.79 -19.77 15.06
CA VAL A 245 20.54 -19.53 16.30
C VAL A 245 19.55 -19.04 17.36
N PHE A 246 19.25 -19.90 18.33
CA PHE A 246 18.21 -19.65 19.33
C PHE A 246 18.83 -19.40 20.70
N PRO A 247 18.39 -18.39 21.48
CA PRO A 247 18.88 -18.17 22.83
C PRO A 247 18.54 -19.36 23.75
N VAL A 248 19.50 -19.77 24.55
CA VAL A 248 19.28 -20.77 25.61
C VAL A 248 18.82 -20.03 26.87
N GLY A 249 17.51 -20.15 27.13
CA GLY A 249 16.90 -19.34 28.18
C GLY A 249 16.71 -17.89 27.69
N ARG A 250 16.54 -17.00 28.66
CA ARG A 250 16.31 -15.60 28.37
C ARG A 250 17.63 -14.82 28.36
N ILE A 251 17.90 -14.21 27.22
CA ILE A 251 19.08 -13.35 27.03
C ILE A 251 18.54 -11.93 26.76
N VAL A 252 19.04 -10.95 27.52
CA VAL A 252 18.66 -9.55 27.37
C VAL A 252 19.07 -9.03 26.00
N GLY A 253 18.13 -8.48 25.26
CA GLY A 253 18.34 -7.95 23.89
C GLY A 253 18.42 -9.04 22.82
N ALA A 254 18.22 -10.33 23.15
CA ALA A 254 18.16 -11.37 22.13
C ALA A 254 16.75 -11.61 21.61
N SER A 255 16.63 -11.82 20.31
CA SER A 255 15.36 -12.20 19.68
C SER A 255 14.85 -13.53 20.23
N ILE A 256 13.64 -13.54 20.76
CA ILE A 256 12.99 -14.77 21.27
C ILE A 256 12.68 -15.76 20.14
N THR A 257 12.55 -15.28 18.91
CA THR A 257 12.35 -16.10 17.69
C THR A 257 13.67 -16.62 17.12
N GLY A 258 14.83 -16.26 17.74
CA GLY A 258 16.14 -16.63 17.29
C GLY A 258 16.67 -15.76 16.14
N TYR A 259 17.85 -16.12 15.68
CA TYR A 259 18.53 -15.48 14.58
C TYR A 259 18.68 -16.46 13.43
N HIS A 260 18.51 -16.01 12.20
CA HIS A 260 18.47 -16.89 11.03
C HIS A 260 19.59 -16.52 10.08
N PHE A 261 20.40 -17.50 9.73
CA PHE A 261 21.52 -17.38 8.81
C PHE A 261 21.39 -18.43 7.73
N TRP A 262 22.21 -18.30 6.69
CA TRP A 262 22.23 -19.24 5.58
C TRP A 262 23.65 -19.63 5.27
N SER A 263 23.88 -20.92 5.03
CA SER A 263 25.16 -21.36 4.60
C SER A 263 25.45 -20.92 3.16
N ASP A 264 26.71 -20.56 2.91
CA ASP A 264 27.16 -20.29 1.55
C ASP A 264 27.20 -21.61 0.73
N SER A 265 27.68 -21.51 -0.47
CA SER A 265 27.82 -22.64 -1.39
C SER A 265 28.71 -23.78 -0.87
N ALA A 266 29.67 -23.50 -0.04
CA ALA A 266 30.55 -24.46 0.58
C ALA A 266 30.02 -25.00 1.92
N GLY A 267 28.81 -24.62 2.30
CA GLY A 267 28.20 -24.96 3.58
C GLY A 267 28.67 -24.10 4.74
N HIS A 268 29.45 -23.04 4.51
CA HIS A 268 29.93 -22.17 5.58
C HIS A 268 28.87 -21.14 5.96
N VAL A 269 28.80 -20.84 7.25
CA VAL A 269 27.98 -19.74 7.78
C VAL A 269 28.78 -19.01 8.85
N GLU A 270 28.76 -17.69 8.77
CA GLU A 270 29.35 -16.83 9.78
C GLU A 270 28.23 -16.17 10.58
N VAL A 271 28.24 -16.35 11.88
CA VAL A 271 27.22 -15.82 12.77
C VAL A 271 27.81 -14.79 13.71
N SER A 272 27.16 -13.63 13.80
CA SER A 272 27.60 -12.52 14.64
C SER A 272 26.47 -11.53 14.89
N GLY A 273 26.70 -10.58 15.77
CA GLY A 273 25.81 -9.43 15.95
C GLY A 273 24.62 -9.67 16.87
N PHE A 274 24.64 -10.67 17.73
CA PHE A 274 23.63 -10.88 18.76
C PHE A 274 24.17 -10.59 20.16
N PRO A 275 23.29 -10.41 21.16
CA PRO A 275 23.69 -10.12 22.54
C PRO A 275 24.54 -11.23 23.18
N THR A 276 25.32 -10.87 24.20
CA THR A 276 26.10 -11.83 24.99
C THR A 276 25.21 -12.88 25.62
N GLY A 277 25.51 -14.16 25.40
CA GLY A 277 24.75 -15.27 25.99
C GLY A 277 25.01 -16.60 25.31
N LYS A 278 24.28 -17.62 25.79
CA LYS A 278 24.32 -18.97 25.22
C LYS A 278 23.23 -19.16 24.18
N TYR A 279 23.63 -19.79 23.08
CA TYR A 279 22.71 -20.05 21.97
C TYR A 279 22.81 -21.49 21.51
N THR A 280 21.66 -22.05 21.09
CA THR A 280 21.64 -23.33 20.39
C THR A 280 21.51 -23.06 18.89
N VAL A 281 22.43 -23.58 18.11
CA VAL A 281 22.45 -23.52 16.66
C VAL A 281 21.86 -24.82 16.09
N LYS A 282 20.89 -24.71 15.19
CA LYS A 282 20.24 -25.85 14.54
C LYS A 282 20.19 -25.63 13.02
N VAL A 283 20.32 -26.73 12.27
CA VAL A 283 20.14 -26.71 10.81
C VAL A 283 18.69 -27.03 10.46
N GLY A 284 18.07 -26.21 9.64
CA GLY A 284 16.69 -26.39 9.17
C GLY A 284 16.56 -27.36 7.99
N ALA A 285 15.33 -27.82 7.77
CA ALA A 285 14.96 -28.68 6.65
C ALA A 285 14.50 -27.87 5.42
N GLU A 286 14.94 -26.63 5.30
CA GLU A 286 14.52 -25.69 4.27
C GLU A 286 15.76 -25.16 3.55
N VAL A 287 15.66 -25.06 2.22
CA VAL A 287 16.63 -24.41 1.34
C VAL A 287 15.96 -23.23 0.71
N TYR A 288 16.64 -22.11 0.56
CA TYR A 288 16.09 -20.99 -0.18
C TYR A 288 17.00 -20.60 -1.34
N GLY A 289 16.38 -20.12 -2.40
CA GLY A 289 17.06 -19.76 -3.62
C GLY A 289 16.04 -19.59 -4.75
N GLN A 290 16.53 -19.28 -5.95
CA GLN A 290 15.68 -19.25 -7.13
C GLN A 290 15.42 -20.69 -7.57
N SER A 291 14.18 -21.16 -7.46
CA SER A 291 13.78 -22.52 -7.81
C SER A 291 13.30 -22.61 -9.26
N GLN A 292 13.68 -23.68 -9.96
CA GLN A 292 13.25 -23.96 -11.33
C GLN A 292 12.96 -25.45 -11.51
N SER A 293 11.70 -25.77 -11.81
CA SER A 293 11.33 -27.13 -12.17
C SER A 293 11.88 -27.51 -13.55
N GLN A 294 12.40 -28.74 -13.67
CA GLN A 294 12.93 -29.29 -14.91
C GLN A 294 11.93 -30.28 -15.56
N SER A 295 12.10 -30.54 -16.84
CA SER A 295 11.23 -31.47 -17.60
C SER A 295 11.29 -32.92 -17.11
N ASP A 296 12.36 -33.35 -16.44
CA ASP A 296 12.52 -34.67 -15.82
C ASP A 296 11.91 -34.77 -14.42
N GLY A 297 11.23 -33.72 -13.96
CA GLY A 297 10.61 -33.60 -12.63
C GLY A 297 11.59 -33.27 -11.51
N SER A 298 12.85 -32.97 -11.82
CA SER A 298 13.80 -32.47 -10.83
C SER A 298 13.56 -30.98 -10.56
N LEU A 299 14.02 -30.50 -9.39
CA LEU A 299 14.00 -29.10 -9.00
C LEU A 299 15.41 -28.57 -8.86
N VAL A 300 15.75 -27.57 -9.61
CA VAL A 300 17.03 -26.85 -9.51
C VAL A 300 16.83 -25.63 -8.64
N VAL A 301 17.55 -25.53 -7.54
CA VAL A 301 17.55 -24.36 -6.65
C VAL A 301 18.90 -23.66 -6.77
N THR A 302 18.89 -22.45 -7.32
CA THR A 302 20.08 -21.59 -7.39
C THR A 302 20.15 -20.73 -6.16
N VAL A 303 21.12 -21.02 -5.31
CA VAL A 303 21.36 -20.30 -4.06
C VAL A 303 22.35 -19.18 -4.35
N ALA A 304 21.96 -17.94 -4.14
CA ALA A 304 22.89 -16.82 -4.16
C ALA A 304 23.77 -16.92 -2.92
N SER A 305 25.09 -16.97 -3.05
CA SER A 305 25.94 -16.86 -1.88
C SER A 305 25.84 -15.41 -1.36
N VAL A 306 25.26 -15.30 -0.19
CA VAL A 306 25.26 -14.03 0.57
C VAL A 306 26.60 -14.03 1.31
N GLU A 307 27.61 -13.34 0.76
CA GLU A 307 28.86 -13.11 1.49
C GLU A 307 28.56 -12.33 2.77
N ASN A 308 29.36 -12.64 3.79
CA ASN A 308 29.25 -12.06 5.12
C ASN A 308 29.16 -10.52 5.06
N PRO A 309 28.07 -9.93 5.52
CA PRO A 309 27.81 -8.48 5.41
C PRO A 309 28.76 -7.61 6.26
N LEU A 310 29.61 -8.19 7.06
CA LEU A 310 30.62 -7.47 7.85
C LEU A 310 31.87 -7.11 7.05
N ASN A 311 32.08 -7.64 5.84
CA ASN A 311 33.12 -7.23 4.93
C ASN A 311 32.60 -6.22 3.92
N GLU A 312 33.17 -5.01 3.92
CA GLU A 312 32.72 -3.87 3.08
C GLU A 312 32.93 -4.08 1.55
N GLU A 313 33.57 -5.19 1.15
CA GLU A 313 33.74 -5.58 -0.24
C GLU A 313 32.90 -6.82 -0.54
N LEU A 314 31.65 -6.60 -0.99
CA LEU A 314 30.87 -7.64 -1.67
C LEU A 314 31.52 -7.97 -3.01
N LYS A 315 32.54 -8.82 -2.99
CA LYS A 315 32.99 -9.50 -4.22
C LYS A 315 31.84 -10.40 -4.65
N SER A 316 31.53 -10.40 -5.94
CA SER A 316 30.51 -11.25 -6.56
C SER A 316 30.79 -12.71 -6.18
N ALA A 317 30.13 -13.17 -5.15
CA ALA A 317 30.16 -14.55 -4.76
C ALA A 317 29.46 -15.38 -5.84
N GLY A 318 30.02 -16.53 -6.18
CA GLY A 318 29.42 -17.44 -7.12
C GLY A 318 28.06 -17.93 -6.63
N SER A 319 27.11 -18.16 -7.53
CA SER A 319 25.90 -18.92 -7.21
C SER A 319 26.21 -20.39 -7.18
N GLN A 320 25.62 -21.14 -6.25
CA GLN A 320 25.64 -22.59 -6.25
C GLN A 320 24.26 -23.15 -6.61
N THR A 321 24.29 -24.25 -7.31
CA THR A 321 23.07 -24.91 -7.76
C THR A 321 22.89 -26.23 -7.02
N LEU A 322 21.77 -26.37 -6.32
CA LEU A 322 21.31 -27.61 -5.72
C LEU A 322 20.28 -28.25 -6.64
N THR A 323 20.54 -29.50 -7.07
CA THR A 323 19.56 -30.26 -7.84
C THR A 323 18.88 -31.28 -6.94
N LEU A 324 17.57 -31.15 -6.78
CA LEU A 324 16.73 -32.05 -6.00
C LEU A 324 15.98 -33.00 -6.95
N LYS A 325 16.00 -34.29 -6.67
CA LYS A 325 15.22 -35.28 -7.43
C LYS A 325 13.77 -35.29 -6.97
N PRO A 326 12.81 -35.78 -7.79
CA PRO A 326 11.42 -35.94 -7.37
C PRO A 326 11.31 -36.70 -6.05
N GLY A 327 10.55 -36.14 -5.08
CA GLY A 327 10.42 -36.72 -3.74
C GLY A 327 11.43 -36.23 -2.71
N GLU A 328 12.48 -35.50 -3.11
CA GLU A 328 13.46 -34.92 -2.17
C GLU A 328 13.01 -33.57 -1.56
N TRP A 329 11.89 -33.04 -2.02
CA TRP A 329 11.22 -31.88 -1.41
C TRP A 329 9.71 -32.15 -1.22
N THR A 330 9.07 -31.38 -0.34
CA THR A 330 7.65 -31.53 -0.01
C THR A 330 6.83 -30.31 -0.34
N ASP A 331 7.42 -29.13 -0.40
CA ASP A 331 6.72 -27.86 -0.57
C ASP A 331 7.65 -26.80 -1.14
N ILE A 332 7.12 -25.91 -1.96
CA ILE A 332 7.79 -24.74 -2.52
C ILE A 332 6.91 -23.54 -2.24
N GLN A 333 7.43 -22.58 -1.48
CA GLN A 333 6.81 -21.30 -1.24
C GLN A 333 7.58 -20.23 -2.03
N ALA A 334 7.04 -19.86 -3.18
CA ALA A 334 7.73 -18.93 -4.08
C ALA A 334 7.70 -17.50 -3.54
N GLN A 335 8.76 -16.76 -3.82
CA GLN A 335 8.89 -15.32 -3.51
C GLN A 335 8.61 -15.00 -2.03
N THR A 336 9.24 -15.73 -1.12
CA THR A 336 9.08 -15.52 0.33
C THR A 336 10.26 -14.80 0.97
N TYR A 337 11.41 -14.75 0.32
CA TYR A 337 12.60 -14.06 0.78
C TYR A 337 12.98 -12.90 -0.12
N TYR A 338 13.27 -11.75 0.49
CA TYR A 338 13.61 -10.50 -0.19
C TYR A 338 14.89 -9.93 0.42
N THR A 339 15.97 -9.91 -0.36
CA THR A 339 17.24 -9.31 0.06
C THR A 339 17.47 -8.02 -0.71
N TYR A 340 17.50 -6.89 0.00
CA TYR A 340 17.70 -5.55 -0.54
C TYR A 340 19.11 -5.07 -0.32
N TYR A 341 19.72 -4.51 -1.36
CA TYR A 341 21.00 -3.84 -1.32
C TYR A 341 20.76 -2.34 -1.38
N LEU A 342 20.96 -1.68 -0.25
CA LEU A 342 20.73 -0.26 -0.10
C LEU A 342 21.88 0.52 -0.77
N ARG A 343 21.55 1.71 -1.25
CA ARG A 343 22.56 2.68 -1.69
C ARG A 343 23.34 3.18 -0.47
N ASP A 344 24.59 3.55 -0.67
CA ASP A 344 25.48 4.08 0.36
C ASP A 344 25.48 5.63 0.42
N ASP A 345 24.86 6.28 -0.58
CA ASP A 345 24.79 7.73 -0.70
C ASP A 345 23.46 8.32 -0.17
N VAL A 346 22.54 7.50 0.33
CA VAL A 346 21.28 7.99 0.91
C VAL A 346 21.52 8.56 2.31
N THR A 347 21.05 9.80 2.50
CA THR A 347 21.12 10.48 3.80
C THR A 347 19.74 10.94 4.26
N TRP A 348 19.55 10.96 5.57
CA TRP A 348 18.46 11.65 6.21
C TRP A 348 18.61 13.17 6.01
N SER A 349 17.52 13.90 6.16
CA SER A 349 17.52 15.37 5.99
C SER A 349 18.41 16.10 6.99
N ASP A 350 18.78 15.47 8.09
CA ASP A 350 19.77 15.96 9.06
C ASP A 350 21.24 15.61 8.71
N GLY A 351 21.45 14.98 7.54
CA GLY A 351 22.77 14.61 7.02
C GLY A 351 23.33 13.28 7.51
N GLN A 352 22.61 12.56 8.38
CA GLN A 352 23.06 11.24 8.83
C GLN A 352 22.78 10.18 7.75
N PRO A 353 23.63 9.14 7.61
CA PRO A 353 23.45 8.11 6.60
C PRO A 353 22.20 7.24 6.90
N PHE A 354 21.46 6.88 5.86
CA PHE A 354 20.43 5.85 5.93
C PHE A 354 21.07 4.47 5.88
N THR A 355 20.62 3.55 6.71
CA THR A 355 21.18 2.21 6.84
C THR A 355 20.11 1.13 6.96
N SER A 356 20.52 -0.14 6.88
CA SER A 356 19.64 -1.29 7.11
C SER A 356 19.01 -1.32 8.51
N LYS A 357 19.63 -0.68 9.50
CA LYS A 357 19.07 -0.54 10.86
C LYS A 357 17.81 0.31 10.88
N ASP A 358 17.70 1.32 10.02
CA ASP A 358 16.50 2.15 9.91
C ASP A 358 15.32 1.33 9.39
N VAL A 359 15.57 0.41 8.45
CA VAL A 359 14.57 -0.52 7.92
C VAL A 359 14.13 -1.54 8.98
N GLU A 360 15.08 -2.12 9.69
CA GLU A 360 14.84 -3.05 10.80
C GLU A 360 14.06 -2.36 11.93
N PHE A 361 14.37 -1.11 12.21
CA PHE A 361 13.66 -0.29 13.18
C PHE A 361 12.21 0.00 12.76
N ALA A 362 11.98 0.37 11.50
CA ALA A 362 10.63 0.54 10.95
C ALA A 362 9.79 -0.73 11.11
N TYR A 363 10.36 -1.88 10.76
CA TYR A 363 9.70 -3.18 10.93
C TYR A 363 9.36 -3.48 12.39
N ALA A 364 10.27 -3.19 13.32
CA ALA A 364 10.04 -3.39 14.75
C ALA A 364 8.88 -2.52 15.27
N LEU A 365 8.79 -1.25 14.82
CA LEU A 365 7.69 -0.35 15.15
C LEU A 365 6.35 -0.81 14.58
N LEU A 366 6.33 -1.24 13.30
CA LEU A 366 5.13 -1.77 12.65
C LEU A 366 4.56 -2.99 13.38
N ASN A 367 5.42 -3.82 13.97
CA ASN A 367 5.01 -5.02 14.71
C ASN A 367 4.80 -4.80 16.20
N SER A 368 5.17 -3.63 16.74
CA SER A 368 5.02 -3.34 18.16
C SER A 368 3.56 -3.08 18.54
N SER A 369 3.02 -3.87 19.46
CA SER A 369 1.67 -3.65 20.00
C SER A 369 1.53 -2.40 20.88
N PHE A 370 2.64 -1.75 21.23
CA PHE A 370 2.68 -0.52 22.02
C PHE A 370 2.71 0.74 21.17
N VAL A 371 2.92 0.60 19.88
CA VAL A 371 2.87 1.69 18.91
C VAL A 371 1.47 1.75 18.31
N ASP A 372 0.91 2.96 18.19
CA ASP A 372 -0.43 3.20 17.65
C ASP A 372 -0.48 3.01 16.12
N GLY A 373 -0.06 1.84 15.66
CA GLY A 373 0.04 1.44 14.26
C GLY A 373 -0.95 0.35 13.83
N ASP A 374 -2.05 0.15 14.57
CA ASP A 374 -3.01 -0.95 14.32
C ASP A 374 -3.59 -0.93 12.89
N HIS A 375 -3.78 0.26 12.33
CA HIS A 375 -4.34 0.44 11.00
C HIS A 375 -3.46 -0.11 9.86
N ILE A 376 -2.13 -0.18 10.06
CA ILE A 376 -1.18 -0.70 9.08
C ILE A 376 -0.59 -2.06 9.47
N ARG A 377 -0.57 -2.42 10.75
CA ARG A 377 0.04 -3.65 11.28
C ARG A 377 -0.48 -4.90 10.60
N THR A 378 -1.78 -4.95 10.29
CA THR A 378 -2.42 -6.09 9.63
C THR A 378 -1.81 -6.43 8.28
N TYR A 379 -1.35 -5.42 7.54
CA TYR A 379 -0.70 -5.61 6.24
C TYR A 379 0.70 -6.21 6.34
N TYR A 380 1.37 -5.99 7.47
CA TYR A 380 2.72 -6.49 7.75
C TYR A 380 2.72 -7.75 8.61
N ALA A 381 1.56 -8.26 9.03
CA ALA A 381 1.47 -9.41 9.92
C ALA A 381 2.07 -10.70 9.34
N ALA A 382 2.05 -10.86 8.02
CA ALA A 382 2.66 -11.99 7.33
C ALA A 382 4.15 -11.78 7.00
N LEU A 383 4.69 -10.57 7.18
CA LEU A 383 6.11 -10.29 7.15
C LEU A 383 6.69 -10.66 8.51
N ILE A 384 7.30 -11.84 8.60
CA ILE A 384 7.70 -12.44 9.87
C ILE A 384 9.15 -12.16 10.28
N GLU A 385 9.95 -11.61 9.38
CA GLU A 385 11.34 -11.25 9.63
C GLU A 385 11.73 -10.05 8.78
N CYS A 386 12.43 -9.10 9.40
CA CYS A 386 13.19 -8.06 8.72
C CYS A 386 14.50 -7.88 9.47
N ARG A 387 15.61 -8.04 8.78
CA ARG A 387 16.92 -8.13 9.43
C ARG A 387 18.00 -7.41 8.66
N ALA A 388 18.75 -6.60 9.37
CA ALA A 388 20.00 -6.04 8.89
C ALA A 388 21.07 -7.13 8.82
N LEU A 389 21.54 -7.45 7.61
CA LEU A 389 22.64 -8.36 7.36
C LEU A 389 23.99 -7.63 7.27
N GLY A 390 23.98 -6.33 7.11
CA GLY A 390 25.14 -5.45 7.04
C GLY A 390 24.65 -4.01 6.97
N LYS A 391 25.54 -3.04 6.91
CA LYS A 391 25.19 -1.62 6.92
C LYS A 391 24.21 -1.23 5.79
N HIS A 392 24.36 -1.86 4.62
CA HIS A 392 23.57 -1.55 3.43
C HIS A 392 22.87 -2.78 2.85
N THR A 393 22.64 -3.82 3.67
CA THR A 393 21.93 -5.02 3.24
C THR A 393 20.88 -5.40 4.28
N VAL A 394 19.64 -5.54 3.83
CA VAL A 394 18.52 -5.97 4.67
C VAL A 394 17.79 -7.12 4.00
N ARG A 395 17.42 -8.13 4.80
CA ARG A 395 16.63 -9.26 4.36
C ARG A 395 15.29 -9.27 5.06
N MET A 396 14.24 -9.58 4.29
CA MET A 396 12.89 -9.73 4.77
C MET A 396 12.33 -11.11 4.38
N ARG A 397 11.48 -11.69 5.24
CA ARG A 397 10.84 -12.98 5.02
C ARG A 397 9.35 -12.90 5.23
N TYR A 398 8.59 -13.37 4.24
CA TYR A 398 7.16 -13.61 4.35
C TYR A 398 6.88 -15.04 4.85
N GLN A 399 5.81 -15.19 5.62
CA GLN A 399 5.39 -16.48 6.18
C GLN A 399 5.02 -17.48 5.10
N GLN A 400 4.44 -17.00 4.00
CA GLN A 400 3.98 -17.79 2.87
C GLN A 400 3.98 -16.97 1.59
N GLN A 401 3.86 -17.64 0.46
CA GLN A 401 3.69 -17.02 -0.85
C GLN A 401 2.50 -16.04 -0.84
N TYR A 402 2.74 -14.81 -1.29
CA TYR A 402 1.72 -13.76 -1.32
C TYR A 402 2.04 -12.73 -2.42
N PHE A 403 1.08 -12.49 -3.32
CA PHE A 403 1.33 -11.63 -4.48
C PHE A 403 1.65 -10.16 -4.14
N LYS A 404 1.19 -9.67 -2.98
CA LYS A 404 1.48 -8.31 -2.50
C LYS A 404 2.74 -8.22 -1.64
N ALA A 405 3.39 -9.33 -1.35
CA ALA A 405 4.60 -9.33 -0.52
C ALA A 405 5.70 -8.37 -1.04
N PRO A 406 5.96 -8.28 -2.37
CA PRO A 406 6.93 -7.32 -2.88
C PRO A 406 6.61 -5.88 -2.46
N GLU A 407 5.36 -5.46 -2.66
CA GLU A 407 4.91 -4.10 -2.37
C GLU A 407 5.10 -3.73 -0.88
N PHE A 408 4.70 -4.61 0.04
CA PHE A 408 4.87 -4.35 1.46
C PHE A 408 6.35 -4.34 1.88
N THR A 409 7.20 -5.18 1.28
CA THR A 409 8.64 -5.12 1.53
C THR A 409 9.28 -3.84 0.98
N TYR A 410 8.83 -3.34 -0.18
CA TYR A 410 9.31 -2.07 -0.74
C TYR A 410 8.97 -0.86 0.13
N THR A 411 7.82 -0.90 0.80
CA THR A 411 7.28 0.26 1.53
C THR A 411 7.64 0.30 3.01
N VAL A 412 8.27 -0.72 3.58
CA VAL A 412 8.69 -0.72 5.00
C VAL A 412 9.48 0.54 5.36
N SER A 413 10.44 0.94 4.52
CA SER A 413 11.26 2.12 4.79
C SER A 413 10.52 3.44 4.66
N ALA A 414 9.41 3.50 3.95
CA ALA A 414 8.57 4.71 3.88
C ALA A 414 7.94 5.06 5.24
N TYR A 415 7.90 4.10 6.16
CA TYR A 415 7.47 4.30 7.54
C TYR A 415 8.67 4.50 8.50
N ALA A 416 9.90 4.35 8.01
CA ALA A 416 11.05 4.40 8.87
C ALA A 416 11.22 5.80 9.49
N PRO A 417 11.23 5.93 10.81
CA PRO A 417 11.86 7.07 11.45
C PRO A 417 13.38 6.79 11.55
N PRO A 418 14.21 7.82 11.63
CA PRO A 418 15.66 7.63 11.75
C PRO A 418 16.03 6.96 13.07
N PHE A 419 16.64 5.80 12.98
CA PHE A 419 17.07 5.05 14.17
C PHE A 419 18.00 5.86 15.06
N HIS A 420 18.99 6.55 14.50
CA HIS A 420 19.97 7.35 15.22
C HIS A 420 19.32 8.48 16.06
N TYR A 421 18.23 9.09 15.59
CA TYR A 421 17.51 10.13 16.32
C TYR A 421 16.89 9.57 17.60
N PHE A 422 16.18 8.44 17.50
CA PHE A 422 15.53 7.81 18.65
C PHE A 422 16.54 7.15 19.57
N GLU A 423 17.60 6.54 19.05
CA GLU A 423 18.66 5.99 19.85
C GLU A 423 19.35 7.07 20.70
N LYS A 424 19.64 8.24 20.09
CA LYS A 424 20.20 9.38 20.82
C LYS A 424 19.29 9.85 21.96
N LEU A 425 17.98 10.02 21.71
CA LEU A 425 17.02 10.44 22.72
C LEU A 425 16.93 9.45 23.89
N VAL A 426 17.01 8.15 23.62
CA VAL A 426 17.01 7.11 24.64
C VAL A 426 18.32 7.14 25.46
N ARG A 427 19.46 7.32 24.81
CA ARG A 427 20.79 7.39 25.48
C ARG A 427 20.97 8.63 26.34
N GLU A 428 20.37 9.76 25.95
CA GLU A 428 20.42 10.99 26.76
C GLU A 428 19.80 10.81 28.15
N ASP A 429 18.97 9.75 28.35
CA ASP A 429 18.44 9.36 29.64
C ASP A 429 19.23 8.23 30.30
N LYS A 430 20.54 8.44 30.53
CA LYS A 430 21.42 7.63 31.39
C LYS A 430 21.68 6.18 30.91
N ASP A 431 22.49 6.03 29.89
CA ASP A 431 23.03 4.74 29.44
C ASP A 431 22.00 3.67 29.01
N ARG A 432 20.80 4.11 28.68
CA ARG A 432 19.77 3.24 28.13
C ARG A 432 20.04 2.91 26.66
N GLN A 433 19.60 1.74 26.23
CA GLN A 433 19.64 1.31 24.82
C GLN A 433 18.24 1.04 24.33
N LEU A 434 17.99 1.37 23.05
CA LEU A 434 16.75 1.03 22.40
C LEU A 434 16.69 -0.48 22.13
N THR A 435 15.65 -1.14 22.60
CA THR A 435 15.37 -2.55 22.32
C THR A 435 14.06 -2.69 21.54
N PHE A 436 14.04 -3.63 20.58
CA PHE A 436 12.89 -3.94 19.76
C PHE A 436 12.12 -5.17 20.28
N GLU A 437 12.55 -5.73 21.41
CA GLU A 437 11.93 -6.92 21.95
C GLU A 437 10.65 -6.62 22.71
N LYS A 438 9.65 -7.50 22.54
CA LYS A 438 8.48 -7.50 23.38
C LYS A 438 8.84 -8.14 24.73
N LEU A 439 9.01 -7.33 25.73
CA LEU A 439 9.34 -7.78 27.09
C LEU A 439 8.07 -8.05 27.91
N THR A 440 8.15 -8.97 28.86
CA THR A 440 7.13 -9.07 29.90
C THR A 440 7.22 -7.88 30.85
N PRO A 441 6.14 -7.54 31.61
CA PRO A 441 6.17 -6.43 32.56
C PRO A 441 7.29 -6.50 33.58
N GLU A 442 7.61 -7.73 34.09
CA GLU A 442 8.68 -7.98 35.05
C GLU A 442 10.07 -7.69 34.46
N GLU A 443 10.24 -8.06 33.20
CA GLU A 443 11.47 -7.86 32.46
C GLU A 443 11.65 -6.42 32.03
N GLU A 444 10.59 -5.77 31.63
CA GLU A 444 10.57 -4.33 31.38
C GLU A 444 11.04 -3.58 32.63
N GLN A 445 10.56 -4.01 33.81
CA GLN A 445 10.96 -3.40 35.07
C GLN A 445 12.41 -3.68 35.45
N ALA A 446 12.89 -4.89 35.19
CA ALA A 446 14.28 -5.29 35.46
C ALA A 446 15.28 -4.54 34.55
N GLN A 447 14.89 -4.22 33.33
CA GLN A 447 15.73 -3.57 32.32
C GLN A 447 15.63 -2.02 32.33
N LYS A 448 14.77 -1.44 33.14
CA LYS A 448 14.53 0.03 33.20
C LYS A 448 15.78 0.90 33.26
N LYS A 449 16.87 0.36 33.78
CA LYS A 449 18.13 1.10 33.90
C LYS A 449 19.05 0.97 32.69
N LEU A 450 18.83 -0.03 31.83
CA LEU A 450 19.74 -0.38 30.74
C LEU A 450 19.13 -0.26 29.36
N SER A 451 17.81 -0.42 29.23
CA SER A 451 17.11 -0.35 27.97
C SER A 451 15.73 0.29 28.11
N VAL A 452 15.25 0.90 27.04
CA VAL A 452 13.85 1.33 26.92
C VAL A 452 13.10 0.19 26.28
N SER A 453 12.19 -0.41 27.05
CA SER A 453 11.37 -1.52 26.54
C SER A 453 10.23 -1.02 25.64
N GLY A 454 9.61 -1.96 24.93
CA GLY A 454 8.56 -1.67 23.97
C GLY A 454 7.44 -0.77 24.50
N GLN A 455 6.98 -0.96 25.75
CA GLN A 455 5.87 -0.17 26.30
C GLN A 455 6.26 1.29 26.58
N GLU A 456 7.39 1.53 27.23
CA GLU A 456 7.87 2.89 27.51
C GLU A 456 8.17 3.63 26.22
N PHE A 457 8.85 2.95 25.31
CA PHE A 457 9.20 3.52 24.01
C PHE A 457 7.95 3.78 23.15
N GLY A 458 7.01 2.84 23.08
CA GLY A 458 5.77 3.01 22.32
C GLY A 458 4.96 4.21 22.82
N LYS A 459 4.83 4.39 24.14
CA LYS A 459 4.18 5.56 24.72
C LYS A 459 4.90 6.86 24.33
N PHE A 460 6.22 6.88 24.38
CA PHE A 460 7.03 8.02 23.95
C PHE A 460 6.85 8.29 22.48
N PHE A 461 7.01 7.29 21.62
CA PHE A 461 6.89 7.38 20.17
C PHE A 461 5.52 7.92 19.71
N ASN A 462 4.45 7.45 20.35
CA ASN A 462 3.09 7.88 20.02
C ASN A 462 2.81 9.35 20.38
N THR A 463 3.55 9.92 21.33
CA THR A 463 3.24 11.24 21.93
C THR A 463 4.35 12.29 21.81
N ASP A 464 5.51 11.95 21.26
CA ASP A 464 6.61 12.92 21.07
C ASP A 464 6.27 13.94 19.98
N ASP A 465 5.95 15.15 20.42
CA ASP A 465 5.54 16.24 19.53
C ASP A 465 6.65 16.67 18.56
N ARG A 466 7.91 16.52 18.95
CA ARG A 466 9.05 16.96 18.11
C ARG A 466 9.09 16.17 16.81
N TYR A 467 9.11 14.85 16.88
CA TYR A 467 9.09 14.00 15.69
C TYR A 467 7.71 14.03 15.00
N ASN A 468 6.62 13.96 15.76
CA ASN A 468 5.26 13.92 15.22
C ASN A 468 4.85 15.20 14.47
N ARG A 469 5.55 16.33 14.68
CA ARG A 469 5.31 17.60 13.99
C ARG A 469 6.36 17.99 12.97
N SER A 470 7.58 17.50 13.13
CA SER A 470 8.70 17.80 12.24
C SER A 470 9.53 16.53 11.99
N PRO A 471 8.94 15.55 11.30
CA PRO A 471 9.63 14.28 11.01
C PRO A 471 10.85 14.51 10.15
N ILE A 472 11.90 13.74 10.44
CA ILE A 472 13.13 13.67 9.65
C ILE A 472 12.91 12.57 8.60
N GLY A 473 13.07 12.89 7.32
CA GLY A 473 12.89 11.96 6.20
C GLY A 473 14.09 11.93 5.26
N THR A 474 14.01 11.10 4.23
CA THR A 474 15.02 10.98 3.17
C THR A 474 14.66 11.71 1.89
N GLY A 475 13.44 12.24 1.82
CA GLY A 475 12.83 12.77 0.61
C GLY A 475 13.32 14.13 0.13
N PRO A 476 12.81 14.58 -1.04
CA PRO A 476 13.23 15.83 -1.68
C PRO A 476 12.82 17.09 -0.92
N TYR A 477 11.88 17.00 0.00
CA TYR A 477 11.45 18.11 0.86
C TYR A 477 11.52 17.75 2.32
N ILE A 478 11.68 18.77 3.17
CA ILE A 478 11.70 18.69 4.63
C ILE A 478 10.57 19.54 5.21
N VAL A 479 10.03 19.15 6.35
CA VAL A 479 9.05 19.94 7.08
C VAL A 479 9.80 21.12 7.74
N ASP A 480 9.65 22.31 7.16
CA ASP A 480 10.28 23.53 7.67
C ASP A 480 9.48 24.15 8.83
N LYS A 481 8.15 24.20 8.67
CA LYS A 481 7.26 24.82 9.63
C LYS A 481 5.88 24.22 9.61
N TRP A 482 5.27 24.12 10.79
CA TRP A 482 3.85 23.80 10.94
C TRP A 482 3.18 24.80 11.88
N GLU A 483 2.37 25.68 11.31
CA GLU A 483 1.50 26.61 12.03
C GLU A 483 0.11 25.97 12.19
N ARG A 484 -0.23 25.59 13.43
CA ARG A 484 -1.51 24.95 13.74
C ARG A 484 -2.69 25.81 13.32
N GLY A 485 -3.67 25.18 12.66
CA GLY A 485 -4.87 25.84 12.15
C GLY A 485 -4.64 26.70 10.91
N ASP A 486 -3.42 26.81 10.39
CA ASP A 486 -3.11 27.60 9.21
C ASP A 486 -2.43 26.78 8.10
N ARG A 487 -1.20 26.30 8.29
CA ARG A 487 -0.44 25.65 7.22
C ARG A 487 0.71 24.76 7.67
N VAL A 488 1.16 23.92 6.77
CA VAL A 488 2.48 23.26 6.78
C VAL A 488 3.30 23.80 5.61
N GLU A 489 4.56 24.15 5.87
CA GLU A 489 5.53 24.56 4.87
C GLU A 489 6.59 23.46 4.71
N LEU A 490 6.72 22.94 3.50
CA LEU A 490 7.80 22.06 3.09
C LEU A 490 8.86 22.89 2.36
N LYS A 491 10.12 22.71 2.71
CA LYS A 491 11.25 23.35 2.05
C LYS A 491 12.05 22.31 1.28
N ARG A 492 12.56 22.66 0.11
CA ARG A 492 13.44 21.78 -0.67
C ARG A 492 14.63 21.34 0.17
N ASN A 493 14.91 20.03 0.15
CA ASN A 493 16.00 19.43 0.90
C ASN A 493 17.36 19.67 0.20
N PRO A 494 18.25 20.52 0.73
CA PRO A 494 19.52 20.83 0.11
C PRO A 494 20.48 19.61 0.08
N ASN A 495 20.23 18.67 0.98
CA ASN A 495 21.04 17.44 1.15
C ASN A 495 20.41 16.23 0.45
N TYR A 496 19.36 16.45 -0.37
CA TYR A 496 18.72 15.32 -1.03
C TYR A 496 19.71 14.53 -1.89
N TRP A 497 19.75 13.23 -1.70
CA TRP A 497 20.72 12.32 -2.32
C TRP A 497 20.56 12.21 -3.84
N ARG A 498 19.32 12.30 -4.37
CA ARG A 498 19.06 12.32 -5.82
C ARG A 498 19.00 13.75 -6.35
N LYS A 499 20.12 14.27 -6.78
CA LYS A 499 20.20 15.66 -7.29
C LYS A 499 19.40 15.89 -8.57
N ASP A 500 19.21 14.84 -9.38
CA ASP A 500 18.38 14.83 -10.60
C ASP A 500 16.87 14.90 -10.34
N ALA A 501 16.43 14.64 -9.12
CA ALA A 501 15.03 14.58 -8.73
C ALA A 501 14.74 15.35 -7.41
N ALA A 502 15.55 16.36 -7.12
CA ALA A 502 15.46 17.14 -5.87
C ALA A 502 14.20 18.03 -5.77
N GLY A 503 13.35 18.04 -6.81
CA GLY A 503 12.25 18.99 -6.95
C GLY A 503 12.75 20.37 -7.40
N HIS A 504 11.85 21.13 -8.00
CA HIS A 504 12.21 22.44 -8.59
C HIS A 504 11.73 23.63 -7.76
N LEU A 505 10.62 23.45 -7.06
CA LEU A 505 10.07 24.49 -6.19
C LEU A 505 10.87 24.59 -4.89
N ASP A 506 11.18 25.81 -4.45
CA ASP A 506 11.90 26.01 -3.19
C ASP A 506 11.04 25.64 -1.97
N ARG A 507 9.71 25.84 -2.09
CA ARG A 507 8.73 25.49 -1.06
C ARG A 507 7.44 24.93 -1.65
N ILE A 508 6.79 24.07 -0.86
CA ILE A 508 5.40 23.64 -1.03
C ILE A 508 4.67 24.08 0.24
N ILE A 509 3.75 25.02 0.11
CA ILE A 509 2.96 25.57 1.22
C ILE A 509 1.58 24.94 1.18
N ILE A 510 1.25 24.16 2.20
CA ILE A 510 -0.01 23.44 2.31
C ILE A 510 -0.89 24.21 3.29
N LYS A 511 -1.88 24.94 2.75
CA LYS A 511 -2.77 25.80 3.53
C LYS A 511 -4.07 25.07 3.84
N PHE A 512 -4.48 25.10 5.12
CA PHE A 512 -5.70 24.42 5.58
C PHE A 512 -6.89 25.36 5.47
N ILE A 513 -7.76 25.12 4.51
CA ILE A 513 -9.00 25.89 4.30
C ILE A 513 -10.17 24.91 4.16
N PRO A 514 -10.85 24.54 5.26
CA PRO A 514 -11.92 23.54 5.22
C PRO A 514 -13.14 23.97 4.39
N ASP A 515 -13.50 25.25 4.51
CA ASP A 515 -14.69 25.78 3.85
C ASP A 515 -14.46 26.05 2.35
N GLN A 516 -15.35 25.56 1.52
CA GLN A 516 -15.25 25.62 0.06
C GLN A 516 -15.41 27.04 -0.50
N VAL A 517 -16.25 27.88 0.13
CA VAL A 517 -16.48 29.28 -0.31
C VAL A 517 -15.24 30.12 0.01
N THR A 518 -14.70 29.93 1.20
CA THR A 518 -13.44 30.58 1.63
C THR A 518 -12.27 30.15 0.74
N ALA A 519 -12.22 28.88 0.34
CA ALA A 519 -11.18 28.37 -0.56
C ALA A 519 -11.28 29.02 -1.96
N MET A 520 -12.50 29.20 -2.48
CA MET A 520 -12.74 29.90 -3.73
C MET A 520 -12.30 31.36 -3.67
N GLN A 521 -12.58 32.05 -2.55
CA GLN A 521 -12.12 33.43 -2.33
C GLN A 521 -10.60 33.51 -2.24
N ALA A 522 -9.96 32.54 -1.57
CA ALA A 522 -8.49 32.43 -1.48
C ALA A 522 -7.86 32.23 -2.87
N LEU A 523 -8.48 31.43 -3.75
CA LEU A 523 -8.04 31.27 -5.13
C LEU A 523 -8.17 32.58 -5.91
N ARG A 524 -9.33 33.24 -5.84
CA ARG A 524 -9.60 34.52 -6.53
C ARG A 524 -8.65 35.65 -6.10
N SER A 525 -8.27 35.69 -4.83
CA SER A 525 -7.34 36.68 -4.30
C SER A 525 -5.86 36.33 -4.45
N GLY A 526 -5.55 35.16 -5.04
CA GLY A 526 -4.17 34.71 -5.24
C GLY A 526 -3.47 34.25 -3.94
N VAL A 527 -4.22 33.94 -2.88
CA VAL A 527 -3.69 33.37 -1.63
C VAL A 527 -3.29 31.90 -1.81
N ILE A 528 -3.97 31.18 -2.71
CA ILE A 528 -3.63 29.82 -3.12
C ILE A 528 -3.43 29.77 -4.63
N ASP A 529 -2.51 28.92 -5.07
CA ASP A 529 -2.19 28.68 -6.47
C ASP A 529 -2.88 27.46 -7.03
N PHE A 530 -3.24 26.50 -6.16
CA PHE A 530 -3.79 25.23 -6.54
C PHE A 530 -4.91 24.78 -5.59
N PHE A 531 -6.08 24.56 -6.20
CA PHE A 531 -7.29 24.07 -5.53
C PHE A 531 -7.77 22.81 -6.25
N TYR A 532 -7.57 21.62 -5.70
CA TYR A 532 -7.73 20.33 -6.41
C TYR A 532 -8.99 19.53 -6.06
N ASP A 533 -9.74 19.88 -5.00
CA ASP A 533 -10.93 19.14 -4.57
C ASP A 533 -12.20 20.02 -4.65
N MET A 534 -12.35 20.69 -5.79
CA MET A 534 -13.51 21.55 -6.05
C MET A 534 -14.80 20.73 -6.19
N THR A 535 -15.92 21.32 -5.81
CA THR A 535 -17.23 20.73 -6.13
C THR A 535 -17.55 20.87 -7.62
N ALA A 536 -18.45 20.00 -8.14
CA ALA A 536 -18.88 20.11 -9.52
C ALA A 536 -19.60 21.47 -9.79
N GLU A 537 -20.40 21.96 -8.84
CA GLU A 537 -21.04 23.27 -8.87
C GLU A 537 -19.98 24.39 -9.05
N GLN A 538 -18.93 24.40 -8.19
CA GLN A 538 -17.85 25.40 -8.30
C GLN A 538 -17.15 25.33 -9.66
N PHE A 539 -16.81 24.14 -10.10
CA PHE A 539 -16.01 23.94 -11.31
C PHE A 539 -16.78 24.24 -12.60
N TYR A 540 -18.04 23.81 -12.71
CA TYR A 540 -18.85 23.94 -13.92
C TYR A 540 -19.76 25.17 -13.93
N GLU A 541 -20.20 25.65 -12.77
CA GLU A 541 -21.15 26.77 -12.66
C GLU A 541 -20.47 28.07 -12.22
N ASP A 542 -19.81 28.07 -11.03
CA ASP A 542 -19.15 29.29 -10.50
C ASP A 542 -17.96 29.73 -11.38
N LEU A 543 -17.30 28.79 -12.05
CA LEU A 543 -16.19 29.01 -12.97
C LEU A 543 -16.60 28.83 -14.45
N ALA A 544 -17.89 29.02 -14.78
CA ALA A 544 -18.34 28.93 -16.17
C ALA A 544 -17.72 30.03 -17.05
N ASP A 545 -17.53 31.23 -16.49
CA ASP A 545 -16.90 32.38 -17.17
C ASP A 545 -15.38 32.39 -16.93
N GLU A 546 -14.64 31.73 -17.81
CA GLU A 546 -13.17 31.72 -17.80
C GLU A 546 -12.56 33.00 -18.36
N SER A 547 -13.37 33.92 -18.90
CA SER A 547 -12.94 35.22 -19.40
C SER A 547 -12.86 36.31 -18.32
N ALA A 548 -13.31 36.01 -17.09
CA ALA A 548 -13.23 36.94 -15.96
C ALA A 548 -11.78 37.37 -15.68
N ASP A 549 -11.56 38.67 -15.43
CA ASP A 549 -10.22 39.28 -15.26
C ASP A 549 -9.35 38.60 -14.20
N TRP A 550 -9.94 38.05 -13.18
CA TRP A 550 -9.21 37.34 -12.13
C TRP A 550 -8.75 35.95 -12.53
N PHE A 551 -9.41 35.32 -13.54
CA PHE A 551 -9.15 33.96 -14.01
C PHE A 551 -8.34 33.95 -15.32
N GLN A 552 -8.75 34.77 -16.30
CA GLN A 552 -8.17 34.79 -17.63
C GLN A 552 -6.66 35.12 -17.61
N GLY A 553 -5.88 34.25 -18.23
CA GLY A 553 -4.41 34.40 -18.30
C GLY A 553 -3.66 34.09 -17.01
N LYS A 554 -4.37 33.73 -15.91
CA LYS A 554 -3.76 33.41 -14.60
C LYS A 554 -3.96 31.95 -14.21
N PHE A 555 -5.16 31.41 -14.44
CA PHE A 555 -5.55 30.09 -14.00
C PHE A 555 -5.98 29.19 -15.15
N THR A 556 -5.96 27.89 -14.93
CA THR A 556 -6.50 26.88 -15.83
C THR A 556 -7.18 25.77 -15.05
N LYS A 557 -8.18 25.17 -15.66
CA LYS A 557 -8.94 24.03 -15.11
C LYS A 557 -8.27 22.71 -15.45
N ALA A 558 -8.43 21.72 -14.56
CA ALA A 558 -8.05 20.35 -14.80
C ALA A 558 -9.04 19.40 -14.16
N ALA A 559 -9.21 18.23 -14.75
CA ALA A 559 -10.07 17.17 -14.21
C ALA A 559 -9.45 15.81 -14.51
N TRP A 560 -9.37 14.94 -13.51
CA TRP A 560 -8.83 13.58 -13.67
C TRP A 560 -9.58 12.59 -12.79
N HIS A 561 -9.62 11.32 -13.22
CA HIS A 561 -10.26 10.28 -12.42
C HIS A 561 -9.38 9.89 -11.24
N VAL A 562 -9.96 9.92 -10.04
CA VAL A 562 -9.27 9.42 -8.84
C VAL A 562 -9.51 7.92 -8.70
N PRO A 563 -8.51 7.14 -8.23
CA PRO A 563 -8.64 5.71 -8.04
C PRO A 563 -9.46 5.40 -6.78
N MET A 564 -10.74 5.73 -6.80
CA MET A 564 -11.70 5.42 -5.74
C MET A 564 -13.09 5.23 -6.34
N TYR A 565 -13.94 4.46 -5.69
CA TYR A 565 -15.35 4.31 -6.07
C TYR A 565 -16.28 4.57 -4.90
N SER A 566 -17.42 5.16 -5.21
CA SER A 566 -18.53 5.39 -4.27
C SER A 566 -19.48 4.19 -4.28
N TRP A 567 -20.09 3.90 -3.14
CA TRP A 567 -21.03 2.80 -3.00
C TRP A 567 -22.04 3.03 -1.88
N ILE A 568 -23.16 2.31 -1.94
CA ILE A 568 -24.10 2.10 -0.83
C ILE A 568 -24.02 0.62 -0.47
N GLY A 569 -23.80 0.30 0.79
CA GLY A 569 -23.64 -1.08 1.28
C GLY A 569 -24.78 -1.50 2.18
N TRP A 570 -25.16 -2.77 2.08
CA TRP A 570 -26.29 -3.40 2.77
C TRP A 570 -25.80 -4.33 3.85
N ASN A 571 -26.08 -4.06 5.12
CA ASN A 571 -25.63 -4.90 6.21
C ASN A 571 -26.34 -6.27 6.22
N GLU A 572 -25.70 -7.31 5.74
CA GLU A 572 -26.27 -8.64 5.59
C GLU A 572 -26.60 -9.36 6.90
N LEU A 573 -26.22 -8.80 8.06
CA LEU A 573 -26.72 -9.24 9.36
C LEU A 573 -28.18 -8.87 9.59
N LYS A 574 -28.71 -7.96 8.79
CA LYS A 574 -30.12 -7.51 8.88
C LYS A 574 -30.99 -8.38 7.98
N PRO A 575 -32.19 -8.80 8.45
CA PRO A 575 -33.05 -9.71 7.69
C PRO A 575 -33.49 -9.17 6.34
N HIS A 576 -33.60 -7.85 6.18
CA HIS A 576 -33.92 -7.19 4.92
C HIS A 576 -32.93 -7.48 3.79
N PHE A 577 -31.63 -7.66 4.11
CA PHE A 577 -30.58 -7.72 3.12
C PHE A 577 -29.95 -9.12 2.94
N GLN A 578 -30.49 -10.15 3.58
CA GLN A 578 -30.00 -11.53 3.42
C GLN A 578 -30.33 -12.11 2.04
N ASP A 579 -31.42 -11.70 1.45
CA ASP A 579 -31.83 -12.13 0.11
C ASP A 579 -31.22 -11.20 -0.95
N ARG A 580 -30.40 -11.77 -1.87
CA ARG A 580 -29.78 -11.00 -2.96
C ARG A 580 -30.77 -10.29 -3.87
N ARG A 581 -31.99 -10.83 -4.04
CA ARG A 581 -33.04 -10.22 -4.85
C ARG A 581 -33.44 -8.86 -4.30
N VAL A 582 -33.46 -8.71 -2.99
CA VAL A 582 -33.73 -7.44 -2.32
C VAL A 582 -32.58 -6.43 -2.59
N ARG A 583 -31.34 -6.86 -2.47
CA ARG A 583 -30.18 -5.99 -2.73
C ARG A 583 -30.13 -5.55 -4.20
N LEU A 584 -30.47 -6.46 -5.10
CA LEU A 584 -30.60 -6.17 -6.53
C LEU A 584 -31.73 -5.17 -6.80
N ALA A 585 -32.92 -5.40 -6.23
CA ALA A 585 -34.05 -4.47 -6.34
C ALA A 585 -33.68 -3.06 -5.87
N LEU A 586 -33.02 -2.94 -4.71
CA LEU A 586 -32.55 -1.65 -4.20
C LEU A 586 -31.59 -0.96 -5.17
N THR A 587 -30.73 -1.73 -5.88
CA THR A 587 -29.81 -1.19 -6.89
C THR A 587 -30.58 -0.62 -8.11
N MET A 588 -31.71 -1.21 -8.48
CA MET A 588 -32.57 -0.74 -9.59
C MET A 588 -33.39 0.50 -9.24
N LEU A 589 -33.46 0.89 -7.96
CA LEU A 589 -34.24 2.06 -7.53
C LEU A 589 -33.49 3.39 -7.65
N PHE A 590 -32.24 3.39 -8.09
CA PHE A 590 -31.49 4.63 -8.20
C PHE A 590 -30.96 4.83 -9.64
N ASP A 591 -31.46 5.88 -10.31
CA ASP A 591 -30.97 6.30 -11.63
C ASP A 591 -29.61 6.99 -11.50
N ARG A 592 -28.55 6.15 -11.48
CA ARG A 592 -27.17 6.59 -11.33
C ARG A 592 -26.69 7.40 -12.53
N GLU A 593 -27.17 7.05 -13.74
CA GLU A 593 -26.78 7.75 -14.98
C GLU A 593 -27.34 9.18 -15.00
N ALA A 594 -28.63 9.33 -14.72
CA ALA A 594 -29.25 10.65 -14.65
C ALA A 594 -28.64 11.50 -13.53
N PHE A 595 -28.38 10.92 -12.36
CA PHE A 595 -27.74 11.62 -11.23
C PHE A 595 -26.33 12.08 -11.58
N LEU A 596 -25.52 11.20 -12.15
CA LEU A 596 -24.16 11.54 -12.59
C LEU A 596 -24.17 12.69 -13.61
N LYS A 597 -25.08 12.63 -14.58
CA LYS A 597 -25.21 13.65 -15.61
C LYS A 597 -25.69 14.99 -15.05
N THR A 598 -26.73 14.99 -14.20
CA THR A 598 -27.40 16.23 -13.77
C THR A 598 -26.80 16.88 -12.55
N LYS A 599 -26.29 16.08 -11.58
CA LYS A 599 -25.75 16.58 -10.30
C LYS A 599 -24.23 16.65 -10.28
N LEU A 600 -23.57 15.80 -11.04
CA LEU A 600 -22.10 15.76 -11.13
C LEU A 600 -21.58 16.22 -12.51
N HIS A 601 -22.44 16.79 -13.35
CA HIS A 601 -22.09 17.29 -14.69
C HIS A 601 -21.29 16.27 -15.53
N GLY A 602 -21.56 14.97 -15.36
CA GLY A 602 -20.80 13.90 -16.00
C GLY A 602 -19.38 13.66 -15.43
N SER A 603 -19.07 14.26 -14.28
CA SER A 603 -17.73 14.14 -13.66
C SER A 603 -17.53 12.80 -12.95
N GLY A 604 -17.55 11.73 -13.70
CA GLY A 604 -17.27 10.39 -13.19
C GLY A 604 -17.58 9.30 -14.22
N VAL A 605 -17.33 8.07 -13.81
CA VAL A 605 -17.62 6.86 -14.58
C VAL A 605 -18.40 5.89 -13.69
N LEU A 606 -19.54 5.40 -14.18
CA LEU A 606 -20.30 4.37 -13.47
C LEU A 606 -19.54 3.05 -13.41
N VAL A 607 -19.62 2.36 -12.27
CA VAL A 607 -18.96 1.10 -12.06
C VAL A 607 -19.92 0.00 -11.61
N SER A 608 -19.56 -1.26 -11.92
CA SER A 608 -20.30 -2.47 -11.56
C SER A 608 -19.56 -3.35 -10.55
N GLY A 609 -18.36 -2.95 -10.13
CA GLY A 609 -17.52 -3.76 -9.22
C GLY A 609 -16.46 -2.93 -8.51
N THR A 610 -15.63 -3.64 -7.74
CA THR A 610 -14.64 -3.09 -6.81
C THR A 610 -13.22 -3.01 -7.39
N GLN A 611 -12.96 -3.71 -8.51
CA GLN A 611 -11.65 -3.77 -9.14
C GLN A 611 -11.25 -2.42 -9.75
N TYR A 612 -9.96 -2.20 -9.91
CA TYR A 612 -9.45 -1.01 -10.53
C TYR A 612 -9.96 -0.86 -11.97
N TYR A 613 -10.88 0.07 -12.20
CA TYR A 613 -11.62 0.26 -13.45
C TYR A 613 -10.72 0.40 -14.68
N PHE A 614 -9.55 1.07 -14.51
CA PHE A 614 -8.61 1.33 -15.60
C PHE A 614 -7.59 0.21 -15.80
N GLY A 615 -7.71 -0.88 -15.04
CA GLY A 615 -6.79 -2.02 -15.08
C GLY A 615 -7.40 -3.27 -15.72
N PRO A 616 -6.57 -4.25 -16.07
CA PRO A 616 -7.00 -5.47 -16.76
C PRO A 616 -7.80 -6.42 -15.87
N GLY A 617 -7.77 -6.23 -14.54
CA GLY A 617 -8.58 -7.01 -13.58
C GLY A 617 -10.06 -6.61 -13.54
N TYR A 618 -10.42 -5.44 -14.09
CA TYR A 618 -11.83 -5.03 -14.21
C TYR A 618 -12.48 -5.73 -15.41
N ASP A 619 -13.65 -6.30 -15.23
CA ASP A 619 -14.41 -6.93 -16.31
C ASP A 619 -15.39 -5.92 -16.94
N HIS A 620 -14.99 -5.32 -18.05
CA HIS A 620 -15.81 -4.34 -18.77
C HIS A 620 -17.02 -4.93 -19.49
N ASP A 621 -17.15 -6.26 -19.56
CA ASP A 621 -18.36 -6.92 -20.07
C ASP A 621 -19.51 -6.83 -19.05
N VAL A 622 -19.20 -6.63 -17.77
CA VAL A 622 -20.17 -6.44 -16.69
C VAL A 622 -20.63 -4.99 -16.67
N ALA A 623 -21.66 -4.69 -17.44
CA ALA A 623 -22.26 -3.36 -17.44
C ALA A 623 -23.01 -3.08 -16.13
N PRO A 624 -23.02 -1.83 -15.61
CA PRO A 624 -23.77 -1.49 -14.41
C PRO A 624 -25.26 -1.77 -14.58
N ILE A 625 -25.92 -2.17 -13.49
CA ILE A 625 -27.36 -2.41 -13.46
C ILE A 625 -28.10 -1.09 -13.70
N GLY A 626 -29.14 -1.10 -14.53
CA GLY A 626 -29.93 0.07 -14.87
C GLY A 626 -31.00 0.41 -13.82
N TYR A 627 -31.65 1.55 -14.02
CA TYR A 627 -32.80 1.98 -13.24
C TYR A 627 -34.09 1.34 -13.80
N ASP A 628 -34.78 0.58 -12.97
CA ASP A 628 -36.07 -0.05 -13.32
C ASP A 628 -36.90 -0.31 -12.04
N PRO A 629 -37.71 0.64 -11.60
CA PRO A 629 -38.53 0.46 -10.38
C PRO A 629 -39.61 -0.61 -10.50
N ASP A 630 -40.08 -0.93 -11.71
CA ASP A 630 -41.08 -1.97 -11.91
C ASP A 630 -40.46 -3.36 -11.74
N ALA A 631 -39.29 -3.63 -12.36
CA ALA A 631 -38.53 -4.84 -12.13
C ALA A 631 -38.07 -4.96 -10.65
N ALA A 632 -37.76 -3.86 -10.00
CA ALA A 632 -37.44 -3.85 -8.57
C ALA A 632 -38.64 -4.30 -7.72
N ARG A 633 -39.85 -3.82 -8.01
CA ARG A 633 -41.08 -4.23 -7.32
C ARG A 633 -41.37 -5.72 -7.51
N ASP A 634 -41.21 -6.21 -8.72
CA ASP A 634 -41.40 -7.63 -9.03
C ASP A 634 -40.43 -8.50 -8.24
N LEU A 635 -39.12 -8.15 -8.20
CA LEU A 635 -38.13 -8.84 -7.39
C LEU A 635 -38.42 -8.82 -5.89
N LEU A 636 -38.91 -7.72 -5.35
CA LEU A 636 -39.34 -7.62 -3.95
C LEU A 636 -40.52 -8.55 -3.68
N THR A 637 -41.49 -8.62 -4.59
CA THR A 637 -42.63 -9.51 -4.49
C THR A 637 -42.21 -10.98 -4.53
N GLU A 638 -41.33 -11.37 -5.48
CA GLU A 638 -40.76 -12.72 -5.56
C GLU A 638 -39.92 -13.07 -4.33
N ALA A 639 -39.29 -12.07 -3.71
CA ALA A 639 -38.59 -12.22 -2.44
C ALA A 639 -39.55 -12.32 -1.23
N GLY A 640 -40.86 -12.20 -1.44
CA GLY A 640 -41.91 -12.33 -0.41
C GLY A 640 -42.14 -11.06 0.40
N TRP A 641 -41.76 -9.89 -0.11
CA TRP A 641 -42.05 -8.59 0.46
C TRP A 641 -43.33 -8.02 -0.19
N ILE A 642 -44.44 -7.99 0.54
CA ILE A 642 -45.76 -7.54 0.09
C ILE A 642 -46.35 -6.65 1.17
N ASP A 643 -47.14 -5.67 0.80
CA ASP A 643 -47.95 -4.85 1.74
C ASP A 643 -49.20 -5.66 2.14
N THR A 644 -49.13 -6.36 3.30
CA THR A 644 -50.20 -7.27 3.74
C THR A 644 -51.31 -6.58 4.51
N ASP A 645 -51.05 -5.40 5.09
CA ASP A 645 -52.02 -4.62 5.88
C ASP A 645 -52.46 -3.31 5.20
N ASN A 646 -51.99 -3.06 3.97
CA ASN A 646 -52.36 -1.92 3.12
C ASN A 646 -52.02 -0.54 3.76
N ASP A 647 -50.91 -0.49 4.51
CA ASP A 647 -50.41 0.80 5.05
C ASP A 647 -49.42 1.52 4.13
N GLY A 648 -49.11 0.92 2.98
CA GLY A 648 -48.19 1.45 1.98
C GLY A 648 -46.74 1.09 2.18
N VAL A 649 -46.45 0.24 3.18
CA VAL A 649 -45.08 -0.26 3.47
C VAL A 649 -45.09 -1.79 3.34
N LEU A 650 -44.15 -2.30 2.53
CA LEU A 650 -43.99 -3.74 2.37
C LEU A 650 -43.67 -4.41 3.70
N ASP A 651 -44.16 -5.62 3.90
CA ASP A 651 -43.83 -6.45 5.05
C ASP A 651 -43.58 -7.91 4.66
N LYS A 652 -42.84 -8.60 5.50
CA LYS A 652 -42.55 -10.03 5.36
C LYS A 652 -42.42 -10.65 6.74
N ASN A 653 -43.22 -11.69 7.02
CA ASN A 653 -43.24 -12.40 8.32
C ASN A 653 -43.44 -11.45 9.53
N GLY A 654 -44.26 -10.41 9.38
CA GLY A 654 -44.52 -9.42 10.43
C GLY A 654 -43.43 -8.36 10.63
N VAL A 655 -42.42 -8.33 9.75
CA VAL A 655 -41.36 -7.31 9.76
C VAL A 655 -41.65 -6.31 8.64
N LYS A 656 -41.82 -5.02 8.96
CA LYS A 656 -41.96 -3.94 7.99
C LYS A 656 -40.63 -3.67 7.28
N PHE A 657 -40.71 -3.31 5.99
CA PHE A 657 -39.53 -2.90 5.23
C PHE A 657 -39.14 -1.45 5.58
N GLN A 658 -38.62 -1.29 6.78
CA GLN A 658 -38.11 -0.01 7.29
C GLN A 658 -36.60 -0.12 7.47
N ILE A 659 -35.85 0.76 6.83
CA ILE A 659 -34.39 0.77 6.82
C ILE A 659 -33.83 2.19 6.95
N VAL A 660 -32.64 2.30 7.49
CA VAL A 660 -31.93 3.58 7.64
C VAL A 660 -30.60 3.54 6.89
N ILE A 661 -30.40 4.47 5.96
CA ILE A 661 -29.06 4.73 5.40
C ILE A 661 -28.38 5.75 6.30
N GLU A 662 -27.26 5.38 6.88
CA GLU A 662 -26.44 6.26 7.70
C GLU A 662 -25.21 6.75 6.94
N MET A 663 -24.81 8.00 7.17
CA MET A 663 -23.68 8.64 6.51
C MET A 663 -23.06 9.73 7.38
N GLY A 664 -21.82 10.09 7.07
CA GLY A 664 -21.14 11.22 7.71
C GLY A 664 -21.73 12.55 7.26
N LYS A 665 -21.90 13.49 8.19
CA LYS A 665 -22.42 14.84 7.98
C LYS A 665 -21.54 15.68 7.04
N GLY A 666 -22.16 16.63 6.33
CA GLY A 666 -21.47 17.64 5.51
C GLY A 666 -21.10 17.18 4.10
N LYS A 667 -21.81 16.20 3.57
CA LYS A 667 -21.63 15.66 2.21
C LYS A 667 -22.86 15.92 1.33
N LYS A 668 -23.11 17.21 0.98
CA LYS A 668 -24.32 17.67 0.25
C LYS A 668 -24.72 16.74 -0.91
N VAL A 669 -23.81 16.42 -1.82
CA VAL A 669 -24.09 15.53 -2.96
C VAL A 669 -24.53 14.13 -2.51
N THR A 670 -23.93 13.61 -1.44
CA THR A 670 -24.30 12.29 -0.90
C THR A 670 -25.67 12.33 -0.21
N GLU A 671 -25.99 13.43 0.46
CA GLU A 671 -27.31 13.66 1.05
C GLU A 671 -28.38 13.70 -0.04
N GLU A 672 -28.19 14.52 -1.09
CA GLU A 672 -29.10 14.58 -2.26
C GLU A 672 -29.28 13.23 -2.95
N MET A 673 -28.21 12.44 -3.08
CA MET A 673 -28.26 11.08 -3.62
C MET A 673 -29.16 10.17 -2.78
N CYS A 674 -29.00 10.19 -1.47
CA CYS A 674 -29.80 9.37 -0.55
C CYS A 674 -31.28 9.83 -0.53
N GLU A 675 -31.56 11.13 -0.65
CA GLU A 675 -32.91 11.68 -0.76
C GLU A 675 -33.61 11.20 -2.05
N VAL A 676 -32.90 11.17 -3.18
CA VAL A 676 -33.46 10.63 -4.44
C VAL A 676 -33.79 9.14 -4.28
N LEU A 677 -32.87 8.35 -3.69
CA LEU A 677 -33.13 6.93 -3.44
C LEU A 677 -34.30 6.74 -2.47
N GLN A 678 -34.43 7.54 -1.41
CA GLN A 678 -35.54 7.53 -0.46
C GLN A 678 -36.87 7.75 -1.18
N LYS A 679 -36.95 8.75 -2.05
CA LYS A 679 -38.14 9.04 -2.84
C LYS A 679 -38.55 7.86 -3.72
N ASN A 680 -37.61 7.24 -4.41
CA ASN A 680 -37.86 6.11 -5.29
C ASN A 680 -38.22 4.84 -4.51
N ALA A 681 -37.57 4.58 -3.39
CA ALA A 681 -37.86 3.47 -2.49
C ALA A 681 -39.32 3.52 -1.98
N LYS A 682 -39.78 4.72 -1.63
CA LYS A 682 -41.18 4.94 -1.19
C LYS A 682 -42.22 4.56 -2.27
N GLN A 683 -41.87 4.73 -3.55
CA GLN A 683 -42.81 4.38 -4.66
C GLN A 683 -43.04 2.88 -4.80
N VAL A 684 -42.14 2.06 -4.27
CA VAL A 684 -42.23 0.61 -4.26
C VAL A 684 -42.53 0.04 -2.86
N GLY A 685 -42.99 0.89 -1.91
CA GLY A 685 -43.40 0.48 -0.57
C GLY A 685 -42.28 0.27 0.44
N ILE A 686 -41.09 0.85 0.25
CA ILE A 686 -39.99 0.79 1.21
C ILE A 686 -39.92 2.09 2.01
N ASP A 687 -40.01 2.02 3.34
CA ASP A 687 -39.76 3.15 4.25
C ASP A 687 -38.26 3.28 4.49
N LEU A 688 -37.59 4.01 3.60
CA LEU A 688 -36.19 4.30 3.70
C LEU A 688 -35.97 5.67 4.36
N GLN A 689 -35.23 5.71 5.44
CA GLN A 689 -34.84 6.93 6.14
C GLN A 689 -33.36 7.24 5.92
N VAL A 690 -33.01 8.53 5.89
CA VAL A 690 -31.64 9.01 5.78
C VAL A 690 -31.20 9.65 7.09
N ARG A 691 -30.07 9.24 7.64
CA ARG A 691 -29.51 9.76 8.89
C ARG A 691 -28.08 10.23 8.69
N THR A 692 -27.85 11.49 8.97
CA THR A 692 -26.48 12.05 9.01
C THR A 692 -25.95 12.07 10.44
N LEU A 693 -24.70 11.66 10.63
CA LEU A 693 -24.04 11.57 11.91
C LEU A 693 -22.70 12.32 11.90
N GLU A 694 -22.28 12.79 13.05
CA GLU A 694 -20.90 13.22 13.20
C GLU A 694 -19.96 12.05 12.90
N TRP A 695 -18.84 12.31 12.22
CA TRP A 695 -17.97 11.27 11.66
C TRP A 695 -17.53 10.22 12.69
N ALA A 696 -17.14 10.63 13.88
CA ALA A 696 -16.71 9.71 14.94
C ALA A 696 -17.83 8.75 15.35
N SER A 697 -19.07 9.26 15.52
CA SER A 697 -20.24 8.45 15.86
C SER A 697 -20.63 7.50 14.74
N PHE A 698 -20.58 7.97 13.49
CA PHE A 698 -20.81 7.13 12.32
C PHE A 698 -19.85 5.94 12.26
N ILE A 699 -18.55 6.19 12.46
CA ILE A 699 -17.51 5.15 12.44
C ILE A 699 -17.66 4.18 13.63
N GLU A 700 -18.03 4.65 14.81
CA GLU A 700 -18.27 3.78 15.97
C GLU A 700 -19.42 2.80 15.67
N ARG A 701 -20.55 3.28 15.19
CA ARG A 701 -21.73 2.47 14.84
C ARG A 701 -21.44 1.49 13.69
N LEU A 702 -20.69 1.95 12.68
CA LEU A 702 -20.23 1.10 11.57
C LEU A 702 -19.37 -0.06 12.08
N ARG A 703 -18.42 0.21 12.98
CA ARG A 703 -17.58 -0.83 13.62
C ARG A 703 -18.39 -1.79 14.48
N ALA A 704 -19.42 -1.29 15.16
CA ALA A 704 -20.32 -2.12 15.95
C ALA A 704 -21.31 -2.94 15.09
N ARG A 705 -21.34 -2.74 13.76
CA ARG A 705 -22.32 -3.36 12.84
C ARG A 705 -23.78 -3.05 13.21
N GLU A 706 -24.03 -1.87 13.77
CA GLU A 706 -25.36 -1.40 14.16
C GLU A 706 -26.13 -0.74 13.02
N ILE A 707 -25.42 -0.30 11.99
CA ILE A 707 -25.98 0.39 10.82
C ILE A 707 -26.73 -0.61 9.94
N ASP A 708 -27.91 -0.22 9.40
CA ASP A 708 -28.64 -1.04 8.45
C ASP A 708 -28.02 -0.96 7.05
N ALA A 709 -27.88 0.26 6.54
CA ALA A 709 -27.21 0.56 5.28
C ALA A 709 -26.32 1.80 5.43
N MET A 710 -25.29 1.90 4.63
CA MET A 710 -24.33 3.00 4.70
C MET A 710 -23.81 3.38 3.32
N THR A 711 -23.35 4.63 3.18
CA THR A 711 -22.65 5.06 1.98
C THR A 711 -21.26 5.58 2.31
N LEU A 712 -20.26 5.11 1.55
CA LEU A 712 -18.86 5.44 1.68
C LEU A 712 -18.14 5.41 0.32
N ARG A 713 -16.83 5.59 0.37
CA ARG A 713 -15.92 5.43 -0.78
C ARG A 713 -14.76 4.52 -0.39
N TRP A 714 -14.35 3.67 -1.32
CA TRP A 714 -13.11 2.92 -1.21
C TRP A 714 -12.07 3.44 -2.20
N THR A 715 -10.83 3.48 -1.77
CA THR A 715 -9.72 3.66 -2.70
C THR A 715 -9.44 2.37 -3.45
N MET A 716 -8.96 2.50 -4.68
CA MET A 716 -8.52 1.40 -5.52
C MET A 716 -7.01 1.49 -5.75
N ALA A 717 -6.34 0.36 -5.72
CA ALA A 717 -4.99 0.20 -6.26
C ALA A 717 -5.07 -0.48 -7.63
N PRO A 718 -4.04 -0.34 -8.47
CA PRO A 718 -3.99 -1.06 -9.74
C PRO A 718 -4.27 -2.55 -9.61
N GLU A 719 -3.84 -3.14 -8.52
CA GLU A 719 -4.18 -4.50 -8.11
C GLU A 719 -4.36 -4.54 -6.58
N SER A 720 -5.58 -4.84 -6.12
CA SER A 720 -5.96 -4.82 -4.70
C SER A 720 -6.07 -6.24 -4.14
N ASP A 721 -5.76 -6.42 -2.85
CA ASP A 721 -6.13 -7.63 -2.10
C ASP A 721 -7.54 -7.42 -1.52
N PRO A 722 -8.55 -8.19 -1.95
CA PRO A 722 -9.93 -8.02 -1.49
C PRO A 722 -10.20 -8.60 -0.10
N PHE A 723 -9.27 -9.30 0.53
CA PHE A 723 -9.45 -10.07 1.76
C PHE A 723 -10.11 -9.27 2.88
N GLN A 724 -9.58 -8.11 3.19
CA GLN A 724 -10.02 -7.31 4.33
C GLN A 724 -11.48 -6.81 4.22
N ILE A 725 -11.94 -6.59 2.99
CA ILE A 725 -13.28 -6.04 2.72
C ILE A 725 -14.31 -7.14 2.49
N TRP A 726 -13.89 -8.29 1.91
CA TRP A 726 -14.81 -9.24 1.32
C TRP A 726 -14.75 -10.65 1.88
N HIS A 727 -13.64 -11.04 2.56
CA HIS A 727 -13.51 -12.40 3.09
C HIS A 727 -14.43 -12.62 4.29
N SER A 728 -15.10 -13.77 4.36
CA SER A 728 -16.05 -14.13 5.41
C SER A 728 -15.44 -14.11 6.81
N SER A 729 -14.13 -14.36 6.95
CA SER A 729 -13.45 -14.26 8.24
C SER A 729 -13.44 -12.85 8.83
N GLU A 730 -13.67 -11.82 8.02
CA GLU A 730 -13.78 -10.42 8.43
C GLU A 730 -15.23 -9.95 8.66
N ALA A 731 -16.22 -10.85 8.44
CA ALA A 731 -17.63 -10.60 8.69
C ALA A 731 -18.00 -10.74 10.18
N GLY A 732 -19.13 -10.16 10.58
CA GLY A 732 -19.75 -10.36 11.88
C GLY A 732 -19.49 -9.26 12.92
N LYS A 733 -20.33 -9.24 13.97
CA LYS A 733 -20.38 -8.19 15.00
C LYS A 733 -19.09 -8.05 15.82
N HIS A 734 -18.31 -9.12 15.95
CA HIS A 734 -17.08 -9.12 16.75
C HIS A 734 -15.85 -8.66 15.96
N LYS A 735 -16.01 -8.44 14.67
CA LYS A 735 -14.95 -7.99 13.78
C LYS A 735 -15.02 -6.47 13.59
N ARG A 736 -13.86 -5.82 13.69
CA ARG A 736 -13.73 -4.37 13.55
C ARG A 736 -13.06 -3.97 12.22
N GLY A 737 -12.87 -4.95 11.32
CA GLY A 737 -12.27 -4.75 10.00
C GLY A 737 -13.18 -4.03 9.00
N SER A 738 -12.72 -4.00 7.76
CA SER A 738 -13.35 -3.22 6.67
C SER A 738 -14.57 -3.90 6.04
N ASN A 739 -14.85 -5.17 6.34
CA ASN A 739 -16.09 -5.85 5.92
C ASN A 739 -17.29 -5.35 6.76
N ALA A 740 -17.63 -4.07 6.56
CA ALA A 740 -18.62 -3.36 7.37
C ALA A 740 -20.05 -3.87 7.18
N ILE A 741 -20.33 -4.44 6.02
CA ILE A 741 -21.65 -5.02 5.67
C ILE A 741 -21.78 -6.47 6.10
N SER A 742 -20.72 -7.09 6.62
CA SER A 742 -20.70 -8.50 7.02
C SER A 742 -20.99 -9.48 5.87
N PHE A 743 -20.60 -9.14 4.65
CA PHE A 743 -20.67 -10.03 3.50
C PHE A 743 -19.94 -11.34 3.78
N ALA A 744 -20.58 -12.47 3.49
CA ALA A 744 -20.01 -13.80 3.69
C ALA A 744 -20.45 -14.75 2.57
N ASN A 745 -19.49 -15.16 1.73
CA ASN A 745 -19.76 -16.01 0.60
C ASN A 745 -18.55 -16.94 0.36
N ALA A 746 -18.76 -18.25 0.40
CA ALA A 746 -17.70 -19.26 0.30
C ALA A 746 -16.98 -19.25 -1.06
N GLU A 747 -17.69 -18.92 -2.14
CA GLU A 747 -17.09 -18.82 -3.48
C GLU A 747 -16.18 -17.59 -3.56
N ALA A 748 -16.59 -16.47 -2.95
CA ALA A 748 -15.78 -15.27 -2.80
C ALA A 748 -14.50 -15.57 -2.00
N ASP A 749 -14.62 -16.29 -0.89
CA ASP A 749 -13.47 -16.68 -0.06
C ASP A 749 -12.48 -17.50 -0.87
N SER A 750 -12.97 -18.50 -1.62
CA SER A 750 -12.11 -19.35 -2.46
C SER A 750 -11.36 -18.55 -3.54
N LEU A 751 -12.03 -17.57 -4.19
CA LEU A 751 -11.40 -16.70 -5.17
C LEU A 751 -10.35 -15.78 -4.53
N ILE A 752 -10.64 -15.26 -3.35
CA ILE A 752 -9.73 -14.37 -2.59
C ILE A 752 -8.48 -15.15 -2.16
N GLU A 753 -8.65 -16.36 -1.62
CA GLU A 753 -7.54 -17.20 -1.21
C GLU A 753 -6.67 -17.62 -2.40
N MET A 754 -7.30 -18.03 -3.52
CA MET A 754 -6.60 -18.33 -4.79
C MET A 754 -5.81 -17.10 -5.30
N LEU A 755 -6.43 -15.91 -5.28
CA LEU A 755 -5.80 -14.68 -5.71
C LEU A 755 -4.51 -14.41 -4.94
N ARG A 756 -4.58 -14.52 -3.61
CA ARG A 756 -3.48 -14.15 -2.71
C ARG A 756 -2.22 -14.97 -2.94
N VAL A 757 -2.35 -16.23 -3.33
CA VAL A 757 -1.21 -17.13 -3.60
C VAL A 757 -0.84 -17.23 -5.08
N THR A 758 -1.55 -16.58 -5.98
CA THR A 758 -1.27 -16.59 -7.42
C THR A 758 -0.24 -15.54 -7.78
N LEU A 759 0.94 -15.93 -8.27
CA LEU A 759 2.00 -15.01 -8.70
C LEU A 759 1.89 -14.63 -10.19
N ASP A 760 1.25 -15.46 -11.01
CA ASP A 760 0.97 -15.13 -12.42
C ASP A 760 -0.04 -13.97 -12.50
N GLU A 761 0.40 -12.84 -13.02
CA GLU A 761 -0.39 -11.61 -13.11
C GLU A 761 -1.63 -11.78 -14.00
N LYS A 762 -1.49 -12.46 -15.14
CA LYS A 762 -2.62 -12.69 -16.06
C LYS A 762 -3.68 -13.59 -15.44
N LYS A 763 -3.24 -14.61 -14.70
CA LYS A 763 -4.14 -15.47 -13.92
C LYS A 763 -4.85 -14.67 -12.83
N ARG A 764 -4.14 -13.82 -12.09
CA ARG A 764 -4.76 -12.94 -11.10
C ARG A 764 -5.81 -12.02 -11.71
N HIS A 765 -5.56 -11.46 -12.90
CA HIS A 765 -6.56 -10.65 -13.59
C HIS A 765 -7.83 -11.46 -13.89
N ARG A 766 -7.71 -12.74 -14.25
CA ARG A 766 -8.89 -13.60 -14.46
C ARG A 766 -9.63 -13.89 -13.16
N ILE A 767 -8.90 -14.11 -12.06
CA ILE A 767 -9.51 -14.29 -10.74
C ILE A 767 -10.25 -13.01 -10.33
N HIS A 768 -9.68 -11.83 -10.54
CA HIS A 768 -10.35 -10.55 -10.29
C HIS A 768 -11.62 -10.38 -11.13
N GLN A 769 -11.61 -10.77 -12.40
CA GLN A 769 -12.80 -10.73 -13.26
C GLN A 769 -13.87 -11.72 -12.79
N SER A 770 -13.49 -12.93 -12.36
CA SER A 770 -14.41 -13.88 -11.72
C SER A 770 -15.04 -13.29 -10.46
N PHE A 771 -14.22 -12.73 -9.61
CA PHE A 771 -14.68 -12.08 -8.39
C PHE A 771 -15.62 -10.89 -8.68
N HIS A 772 -15.35 -10.12 -9.72
CA HIS A 772 -16.22 -9.05 -10.19
C HIS A 772 -17.61 -9.57 -10.58
N ARG A 773 -17.68 -10.63 -11.39
CA ARG A 773 -18.95 -11.25 -11.80
C ARG A 773 -19.73 -11.81 -10.62
N LEU A 774 -19.03 -12.41 -9.65
CA LEU A 774 -19.65 -12.91 -8.43
C LEU A 774 -20.27 -11.75 -7.61
N LEU A 775 -19.54 -10.65 -7.41
CA LEU A 775 -20.07 -9.48 -6.72
C LEU A 775 -21.23 -8.82 -7.48
N ASP A 776 -21.20 -8.85 -8.81
CA ASP A 776 -22.33 -8.38 -9.63
C ASP A 776 -23.58 -9.24 -9.42
N SER A 777 -23.44 -10.55 -9.26
CA SER A 777 -24.58 -11.44 -8.99
C SER A 777 -25.10 -11.33 -7.56
N GLU A 778 -24.27 -11.02 -6.59
CA GLU A 778 -24.61 -10.93 -5.17
C GLU A 778 -25.10 -9.53 -4.74
N GLN A 779 -24.69 -8.48 -5.45
CA GLN A 779 -25.03 -7.07 -5.17
C GLN A 779 -24.86 -6.67 -3.69
N PRO A 780 -23.76 -6.98 -3.02
CA PRO A 780 -23.54 -6.59 -1.62
C PRO A 780 -23.44 -5.07 -1.46
N TYR A 781 -23.05 -4.40 -2.53
CA TYR A 781 -23.06 -2.95 -2.70
C TYR A 781 -23.89 -2.55 -3.93
N MET A 782 -24.60 -1.46 -3.84
CA MET A 782 -24.94 -0.66 -5.01
C MET A 782 -23.66 0.09 -5.40
N PHE A 783 -22.96 -0.41 -6.39
CA PHE A 783 -21.80 0.27 -6.97
C PHE A 783 -22.24 1.54 -7.69
N LEU A 784 -21.59 2.66 -7.41
CA LEU A 784 -21.99 3.95 -7.94
C LEU A 784 -21.07 4.42 -9.06
N TRP A 785 -20.08 5.23 -8.74
CA TRP A 785 -19.16 5.82 -9.72
C TRP A 785 -17.77 6.04 -9.15
N ILE A 786 -16.82 6.16 -10.07
CA ILE A 786 -15.50 6.74 -9.84
C ILE A 786 -15.61 8.22 -10.12
N PRO A 787 -15.37 9.12 -9.16
CA PRO A 787 -15.41 10.55 -9.41
C PRO A 787 -14.18 11.03 -10.16
N LYS A 788 -14.29 12.21 -10.78
CA LYS A 788 -13.15 13.04 -11.13
C LYS A 788 -12.85 13.99 -9.98
N ASP A 789 -11.57 14.19 -9.68
CA ASP A 789 -11.13 15.39 -8.98
C ASP A 789 -11.14 16.55 -9.96
N LEU A 790 -11.62 17.68 -9.49
CA LEU A 790 -11.80 18.91 -10.25
C LEU A 790 -10.90 19.96 -9.63
N ALA A 791 -10.08 20.60 -10.44
CA ALA A 791 -9.04 21.49 -9.96
C ALA A 791 -8.89 22.75 -10.79
N VAL A 792 -8.35 23.76 -10.14
CA VAL A 792 -7.83 24.99 -10.78
C VAL A 792 -6.42 25.22 -10.26
N TYR A 793 -5.50 25.53 -11.16
CA TYR A 793 -4.13 25.84 -10.81
C TYR A 793 -3.61 27.05 -11.59
N HIS A 794 -2.60 27.75 -11.04
CA HIS A 794 -2.03 28.93 -11.66
C HIS A 794 -1.17 28.54 -12.87
N GLN A 795 -1.36 29.24 -14.01
CA GLN A 795 -0.71 28.94 -15.28
C GLN A 795 0.81 29.13 -15.31
N ARG A 796 1.43 29.79 -14.32
CA ARG A 796 2.88 29.90 -14.23
C ARG A 796 3.59 28.56 -14.05
N PHE A 797 2.89 27.55 -13.51
CA PHE A 797 3.48 26.22 -13.33
C PHE A 797 3.56 25.47 -14.65
N ARG A 798 4.69 24.79 -14.86
CA ARG A 798 4.97 23.94 -16.00
C ARG A 798 5.19 22.49 -15.54
N ASN A 799 5.23 21.56 -16.50
CA ASN A 799 5.34 20.13 -16.28
C ASN A 799 4.25 19.58 -15.37
N VAL A 800 3.06 20.18 -15.42
CA VAL A 800 1.88 19.74 -14.69
C VAL A 800 1.37 18.46 -15.33
N LYS A 801 1.40 17.36 -14.56
CA LYS A 801 0.94 16.05 -14.99
C LYS A 801 -0.09 15.51 -14.01
N TRP A 802 -1.01 14.71 -14.52
CA TRP A 802 -2.07 14.07 -13.76
C TRP A 802 -1.92 12.56 -13.86
N TYR A 803 -2.03 11.88 -12.71
CA TYR A 803 -1.78 10.47 -12.58
C TYR A 803 -3.02 9.72 -12.09
N ARG A 804 -3.10 8.43 -12.41
CA ARG A 804 -4.16 7.53 -11.94
C ARG A 804 -3.84 6.85 -10.60
N LEU A 805 -2.83 7.32 -9.91
CA LEU A 805 -2.50 7.00 -8.53
C LEU A 805 -2.80 8.22 -7.67
N ARG A 806 -3.14 8.00 -6.40
CA ARG A 806 -3.36 9.12 -5.47
C ARG A 806 -2.03 9.79 -5.10
N PRO A 807 -2.03 11.12 -4.93
CA PRO A 807 -3.15 12.09 -5.02
C PRO A 807 -3.57 12.46 -6.44
N GLY A 808 -2.94 11.97 -7.48
CA GLY A 808 -3.19 12.28 -8.87
C GLY A 808 -2.22 13.29 -9.45
N PHE A 809 -1.29 13.79 -8.66
CA PHE A 809 -0.27 14.78 -9.07
C PHE A 809 0.99 14.63 -8.21
N ASP A 810 2.10 15.13 -8.73
CA ASP A 810 3.36 15.22 -8.01
C ASP A 810 3.94 16.64 -8.17
N LEU A 811 3.87 17.43 -7.08
CA LEU A 811 4.32 18.82 -7.09
C LEU A 811 5.84 18.96 -7.18
N SER A 812 6.60 17.89 -6.91
CA SER A 812 8.07 17.92 -7.07
C SER A 812 8.49 17.98 -8.54
N GLU A 813 7.60 17.57 -9.47
CA GLU A 813 7.84 17.68 -10.90
C GLU A 813 7.52 19.06 -11.47
N TRP A 814 6.78 19.90 -10.74
CA TRP A 814 6.34 21.18 -11.21
C TRP A 814 7.44 22.23 -11.08
N TYR A 815 7.51 23.15 -12.00
CA TYR A 815 8.45 24.28 -11.96
C TYR A 815 7.85 25.56 -12.52
N VAL A 816 8.48 26.69 -12.22
CA VAL A 816 8.11 28.01 -12.77
C VAL A 816 9.27 28.53 -13.60
N PRO A 817 9.07 28.91 -14.89
CA PRO A 817 10.10 29.55 -15.70
C PRO A 817 10.66 30.78 -15.00
N LYS A 818 11.97 31.07 -15.21
CA LYS A 818 12.66 32.11 -14.46
C LYS A 818 12.05 33.49 -14.56
N ASP A 819 11.52 33.82 -15.74
CA ASP A 819 10.85 35.09 -16.06
C ASP A 819 9.40 35.18 -15.53
N GLU A 820 8.82 34.05 -15.11
CA GLU A 820 7.48 33.99 -14.52
C GLU A 820 7.51 33.76 -12.99
N GLN A 821 8.69 33.65 -12.39
CA GLN A 821 8.83 33.48 -10.92
C GLN A 821 8.37 34.76 -10.21
N VAL A 822 7.46 34.61 -9.26
CA VAL A 822 6.89 35.76 -8.49
C VAL A 822 7.45 35.84 -7.08
N HIS A 823 8.12 34.77 -6.63
CA HIS A 823 8.72 34.67 -5.30
C HIS A 823 10.23 34.38 -5.42
N GLN A 824 11.03 35.02 -4.55
CA GLN A 824 12.49 34.88 -4.52
C GLN A 824 12.95 34.34 -3.17
#